data_08ec98529aa8ffca3171e0a0649e141f
#
_entry.id   08ec98529aa8ffca3171e0a0649e141f
#
_cell.length_a   1.000
_cell.length_b   1.000
_cell.length_c   1.000
_cell.angle_alpha   90.00
_cell.angle_beta   90.00
_cell.angle_gamma   90.00
#
_symmetry.space_group_name_H-M   'P 1'
#
loop_
_entity.id
_entity.type
_entity.pdbx_description
1 polymer ?
#
loop_
_entity_poly.entity_id
_entity_poly.type
_entity_poly.pdbx_seq_one_letter_code
_entity_poly.pdbx_strand_id
1 'polypeptide(L)'
;MNKIVLTVTFLLVAFFVQAGPLWMRYPKISPDGKQIVFSYKGDIYVVPAEGGEARQLTTHPAYESYPVWSPDGKQIAFTSDRNGNFDIFVMSARGGDARQVTTNSAREIPYTFTPDGKEIVYGAQMSDPAQSVLFPAGSMTELYAISVDGGRPRQILATPAEEICFFKSGDAFLYQDKKGGENEWRKHHTSSITRDIYRYDMKSGKHTRLIDRAGEDRSPVLSPDEQKVYFLSEREGAFNVYSFPVADPSAVKAETSFKTHPVRFLSIAGNGRLCFGYDGEIYVKEASGSPKKVKVDIIGDNAKDNIASLSFTSGATSATVSPDGKQVAMIIRGDVFVTSTDYTTTKQVTTTPEGEKWLSFAPDNRTIAYASERGGNWNIYTAKIAREEEVNFPNATLIEEEAVLPASTKERFAPQFSPDGKELAFIEDRTKLMVVDLKTKKVRQVADDKYQYRTGDGFTYTWSPDGKWFAMEIIGNRHDPYSDIAIVRADGKGEVINLTNSGYFDSNPRWVLDGNAILFSSERYGMRNHASWGSLQDVMIVFMNQDAYDKFRLNKEDYELLKEEEKRIASLKNKEQKEDQKDKKGEAKLAVKEKKNIEVELRGIEDRVMRLTPNSSQLGDAILSKSGDKLYYMASFEGGMDLWVSDLRSRSTKVMHKLNSGWASLEMDKDG
;
A
#
# COMPACT_ATOMS: atom_id res chain seq x y z
N MET A 1 -47.16 14.01 55.93
CA MET A 1 -45.75 13.94 55.45
C MET A 1 -45.76 13.78 53.93
N ASN A 2 -45.72 14.91 53.24
CA ASN A 2 -45.72 14.95 51.75
C ASN A 2 -44.29 14.78 51.21
N LYS A 3 -44.10 13.72 50.47
CA LYS A 3 -42.83 13.56 49.71
C LYS A 3 -42.94 14.32 48.39
N ILE A 4 -42.18 15.39 48.26
CA ILE A 4 -41.98 16.12 47.01
C ILE A 4 -40.97 15.31 46.19
N VAL A 5 -41.40 14.77 45.05
CA VAL A 5 -40.51 14.15 44.04
C VAL A 5 -40.05 15.25 43.10
N LEU A 6 -38.77 15.59 43.15
CA LEU A 6 -38.15 16.55 42.27
C LEU A 6 -37.71 15.79 40.98
N THR A 7 -38.48 15.98 39.91
CA THR A 7 -38.12 15.45 38.58
C THR A 7 -37.16 16.46 37.93
N VAL A 8 -35.88 16.10 37.81
CA VAL A 8 -34.88 16.86 37.05
C VAL A 8 -34.96 16.39 35.60
N THR A 9 -35.52 17.22 34.73
CA THR A 9 -35.54 17.01 33.29
C THR A 9 -34.19 17.48 32.73
N PHE A 10 -33.31 16.57 32.33
CA PHE A 10 -32.10 16.88 31.53
C PHE A 10 -32.55 17.16 30.08
N LEU A 11 -32.51 18.42 29.67
CA LEU A 11 -32.54 18.81 28.25
C LEU A 11 -31.20 18.45 27.63
N LEU A 12 -31.14 17.33 26.93
CA LEU A 12 -30.05 17.03 25.98
C LEU A 12 -30.21 17.97 24.77
N VAL A 13 -29.51 19.08 24.76
CA VAL A 13 -29.28 19.88 23.55
C VAL A 13 -28.25 19.12 22.76
N ALA A 14 -28.68 18.31 21.79
CA ALA A 14 -27.82 17.76 20.77
C ALA A 14 -27.32 18.93 19.89
N PHE A 15 -26.13 19.42 20.16
CA PHE A 15 -25.41 20.21 19.20
C PHE A 15 -25.08 19.29 18.03
N PHE A 16 -25.80 19.40 16.92
CA PHE A 16 -25.34 18.92 15.64
C PHE A 16 -24.12 19.78 15.29
N VAL A 17 -22.94 19.30 15.67
CA VAL A 17 -21.69 19.79 15.10
C VAL A 17 -21.70 19.29 13.65
N GLN A 18 -22.15 20.15 12.74
CA GLN A 18 -22.00 19.89 11.33
C GLN A 18 -20.48 19.85 11.07
N ALA A 19 -19.94 18.68 10.83
CA ALA A 19 -18.55 18.52 10.47
C ALA A 19 -18.28 19.38 9.24
N GLY A 20 -17.33 20.31 9.35
CA GLY A 20 -16.93 21.13 8.21
C GLY A 20 -16.35 20.25 7.08
N PRO A 21 -16.23 20.79 5.85
CA PRO A 21 -15.64 20.05 4.74
C PRO A 21 -14.18 19.69 5.07
N LEU A 22 -13.83 18.42 4.90
CA LEU A 22 -12.46 17.90 5.05
C LEU A 22 -11.85 17.61 3.69
N TRP A 23 -10.53 17.49 3.64
CA TRP A 23 -9.76 17.23 2.43
C TRP A 23 -9.79 18.39 1.42
N MET A 24 -9.86 19.63 1.91
CA MET A 24 -9.58 20.79 1.11
C MET A 24 -8.08 20.83 0.80
N ARG A 25 -7.72 20.77 -0.48
CA ARG A 25 -6.33 20.59 -0.93
C ARG A 25 -5.83 21.78 -1.72
N TYR A 26 -4.51 21.95 -1.74
CA TYR A 26 -3.80 22.95 -2.52
C TYR A 26 -4.28 24.39 -2.26
N PRO A 27 -4.52 24.81 -0.99
CA PRO A 27 -4.93 26.17 -0.72
C PRO A 27 -3.82 27.13 -1.10
N LYS A 28 -4.18 28.17 -1.87
CA LYS A 28 -3.29 29.29 -2.22
C LYS A 28 -3.99 30.60 -1.92
N ILE A 29 -3.36 31.43 -1.08
CA ILE A 29 -3.89 32.76 -0.74
C ILE A 29 -3.68 33.72 -1.90
N SER A 30 -4.67 34.59 -2.17
CA SER A 30 -4.58 35.62 -3.21
C SER A 30 -3.47 36.65 -2.91
N PRO A 31 -2.91 37.31 -3.94
CA PRO A 31 -1.86 38.31 -3.74
C PRO A 31 -2.24 39.45 -2.78
N ASP A 32 -3.51 39.82 -2.76
CA ASP A 32 -4.03 40.86 -1.83
C ASP A 32 -4.34 40.33 -0.41
N GLY A 33 -4.22 39.00 -0.18
CA GLY A 33 -4.45 38.37 1.11
C GLY A 33 -5.92 38.21 1.52
N LYS A 34 -6.87 38.47 0.62
CA LYS A 34 -8.31 38.49 0.95
C LYS A 34 -9.06 37.22 0.63
N GLN A 35 -8.57 36.42 -0.29
CA GLN A 35 -9.23 35.16 -0.76
C GLN A 35 -8.25 34.00 -0.74
N ILE A 36 -8.78 32.81 -0.63
CA ILE A 36 -8.04 31.55 -0.74
C ILE A 36 -8.73 30.71 -1.80
N VAL A 37 -7.98 30.31 -2.84
CA VAL A 37 -8.40 29.31 -3.80
C VAL A 37 -7.94 27.93 -3.34
N PHE A 38 -8.76 26.92 -3.53
CA PHE A 38 -8.43 25.54 -3.13
C PHE A 38 -9.20 24.52 -3.99
N SER A 39 -8.76 23.27 -3.94
CA SER A 39 -9.43 22.15 -4.58
C SER A 39 -10.23 21.35 -3.55
N TYR A 40 -11.47 21.00 -3.90
CA TYR A 40 -12.34 20.15 -3.09
C TYR A 40 -13.22 19.27 -3.97
N LYS A 41 -13.19 17.94 -3.72
CA LYS A 41 -13.94 16.92 -4.50
C LYS A 41 -13.75 17.00 -6.04
N GLY A 42 -12.58 17.44 -6.49
CA GLY A 42 -12.25 17.53 -7.92
C GLY A 42 -12.62 18.84 -8.59
N ASP A 43 -13.15 19.81 -7.84
CA ASP A 43 -13.46 21.16 -8.32
C ASP A 43 -12.64 22.23 -7.62
N ILE A 44 -12.54 23.40 -8.26
CA ILE A 44 -11.87 24.58 -7.73
C ILE A 44 -12.89 25.49 -7.02
N TYR A 45 -12.55 25.87 -5.80
CA TYR A 45 -13.34 26.75 -4.95
C TYR A 45 -12.54 27.97 -4.52
N VAL A 46 -13.25 29.05 -4.18
CA VAL A 46 -12.67 30.24 -3.56
C VAL A 46 -13.46 30.60 -2.29
N VAL A 47 -12.75 30.98 -1.23
CA VAL A 47 -13.33 31.40 0.05
C VAL A 47 -12.64 32.68 0.53
N PRO A 48 -13.33 33.60 1.26
CA PRO A 48 -12.66 34.71 1.95
C PRO A 48 -11.59 34.19 2.92
N ALA A 49 -10.44 34.86 3.01
CA ALA A 49 -9.36 34.46 3.91
C ALA A 49 -9.73 34.50 5.41
N GLU A 50 -10.79 35.22 5.74
CA GLU A 50 -11.38 35.28 7.10
C GLU A 50 -12.39 34.15 7.35
N GLY A 51 -12.69 33.34 6.33
CA GLY A 51 -13.70 32.28 6.37
C GLY A 51 -15.07 32.72 5.85
N GLY A 52 -16.01 31.79 5.84
CA GLY A 52 -17.38 31.96 5.36
C GLY A 52 -17.71 31.05 4.17
N GLU A 53 -18.66 31.48 3.35
CA GLU A 53 -19.13 30.73 2.20
C GLU A 53 -18.07 30.59 1.11
N ALA A 54 -17.78 29.34 0.72
CA ALA A 54 -16.93 29.04 -0.41
C ALA A 54 -17.75 28.98 -1.70
N ARG A 55 -17.30 29.71 -2.69
CA ARG A 55 -17.92 29.72 -4.02
C ARG A 55 -17.18 28.72 -4.92
N GLN A 56 -17.92 27.80 -5.52
CA GLN A 56 -17.43 26.89 -6.54
C GLN A 56 -17.15 27.67 -7.84
N LEU A 57 -15.97 27.47 -8.43
CA LEU A 57 -15.56 28.14 -9.67
C LEU A 57 -15.66 27.21 -10.87
N THR A 58 -15.52 25.90 -10.68
CA THR A 58 -15.60 24.90 -11.74
C THR A 58 -16.68 23.88 -11.39
N THR A 59 -17.32 23.32 -12.43
CA THR A 59 -18.42 22.33 -12.31
C THR A 59 -18.28 21.23 -13.36
N HIS A 60 -17.12 21.13 -13.99
CA HIS A 60 -16.86 20.11 -15.00
C HIS A 60 -16.71 18.73 -14.32
N PRO A 61 -17.20 17.61 -14.91
CA PRO A 61 -17.07 16.29 -14.29
C PRO A 61 -15.63 15.76 -14.20
N ALA A 62 -14.67 16.42 -14.84
CA ALA A 62 -13.24 16.13 -14.75
C ALA A 62 -12.66 16.50 -13.39
N TYR A 63 -11.48 15.94 -13.05
CA TYR A 63 -10.79 16.25 -11.83
C TYR A 63 -9.88 17.50 -11.99
N GLU A 64 -10.08 18.50 -11.13
CA GLU A 64 -9.38 19.77 -11.15
C GLU A 64 -8.63 20.03 -9.84
N SER A 65 -7.37 20.47 -9.97
CA SER A 65 -6.47 20.61 -8.81
C SER A 65 -5.33 21.60 -9.05
N TYR A 66 -4.51 21.85 -8.04
CA TYR A 66 -3.34 22.72 -8.05
C TYR A 66 -3.63 24.15 -8.53
N PRO A 67 -4.66 24.82 -7.98
CA PRO A 67 -4.93 26.22 -8.39
C PRO A 67 -3.83 27.16 -7.95
N VAL A 68 -3.44 28.10 -8.83
CA VAL A 68 -2.49 29.18 -8.54
C VAL A 68 -3.00 30.50 -9.06
N TRP A 69 -2.78 31.60 -8.30
CA TRP A 69 -3.18 32.94 -8.66
C TRP A 69 -2.19 33.61 -9.60
N SER A 70 -2.69 34.41 -10.57
CA SER A 70 -1.86 35.40 -11.24
C SER A 70 -1.41 36.49 -10.27
N PRO A 71 -0.27 37.18 -10.53
CA PRO A 71 0.26 38.22 -9.62
C PRO A 71 -0.70 39.42 -9.38
N ASP A 72 -1.56 39.70 -10.35
CA ASP A 72 -2.59 40.75 -10.23
C ASP A 72 -3.91 40.25 -9.59
N GLY A 73 -3.99 38.96 -9.26
CA GLY A 73 -5.18 38.32 -8.65
C GLY A 73 -6.39 38.18 -9.55
N LYS A 74 -6.25 38.38 -10.86
CA LYS A 74 -7.40 38.37 -11.78
C LYS A 74 -7.62 37.02 -12.46
N GLN A 75 -6.62 36.15 -12.51
CA GLN A 75 -6.69 34.84 -13.13
C GLN A 75 -6.27 33.74 -12.15
N ILE A 76 -6.76 32.55 -12.42
CA ILE A 76 -6.37 31.32 -11.74
C ILE A 76 -5.96 30.32 -12.83
N ALA A 77 -4.73 29.78 -12.71
CA ALA A 77 -4.30 28.61 -13.46
C ALA A 77 -4.49 27.36 -12.60
N PHE A 78 -4.88 26.25 -13.19
CA PHE A 78 -5.08 24.97 -12.50
C PHE A 78 -4.87 23.83 -13.47
N THR A 79 -4.70 22.60 -12.96
CA THR A 79 -4.63 21.40 -13.78
C THR A 79 -5.98 20.71 -13.83
N SER A 80 -6.33 20.15 -15.01
CA SER A 80 -7.58 19.41 -15.25
C SER A 80 -7.37 18.30 -16.27
N ASP A 81 -8.01 17.14 -16.06
CA ASP A 81 -7.98 15.99 -16.98
C ASP A 81 -9.18 15.94 -17.96
N ARG A 82 -9.86 17.07 -18.15
CA ARG A 82 -11.08 17.16 -19.00
C ARG A 82 -10.88 16.77 -20.46
N ASN A 83 -9.64 16.75 -20.96
CA ASN A 83 -9.30 16.37 -22.32
C ASN A 83 -8.46 15.06 -22.38
N GLY A 84 -8.46 14.25 -21.31
CA GLY A 84 -7.89 12.90 -21.27
C GLY A 84 -6.62 12.76 -20.45
N ASN A 85 -5.84 13.84 -20.27
CA ASN A 85 -4.69 13.91 -19.38
C ASN A 85 -4.69 15.25 -18.63
N PHE A 86 -3.83 15.38 -17.61
CA PHE A 86 -3.76 16.57 -16.79
C PHE A 86 -3.01 17.72 -17.50
N ASP A 87 -3.75 18.59 -18.12
CA ASP A 87 -3.28 19.82 -18.75
C ASP A 87 -3.56 21.06 -17.90
N ILE A 88 -2.89 22.16 -18.22
CA ILE A 88 -3.09 23.47 -17.56
C ILE A 88 -4.22 24.23 -18.24
N PHE A 89 -5.12 24.71 -17.41
CA PHE A 89 -6.22 25.59 -17.78
C PHE A 89 -6.09 26.92 -17.04
N VAL A 90 -6.59 27.97 -17.66
CA VAL A 90 -6.67 29.33 -17.08
C VAL A 90 -8.10 29.82 -17.15
N MET A 91 -8.56 30.42 -16.07
CA MET A 91 -9.85 31.09 -16.01
C MET A 91 -9.77 32.44 -15.25
N SER A 92 -10.82 33.24 -15.35
CA SER A 92 -10.99 34.40 -14.50
C SER A 92 -11.11 33.98 -13.02
N ALA A 93 -10.50 34.76 -12.10
CA ALA A 93 -10.68 34.57 -10.66
C ALA A 93 -12.14 34.72 -10.19
N ARG A 94 -13.00 35.27 -11.03
CA ARG A 94 -14.45 35.36 -10.78
C ARG A 94 -15.22 34.12 -11.24
N GLY A 95 -14.54 33.13 -11.84
CA GLY A 95 -15.16 31.98 -12.49
C GLY A 95 -15.49 32.27 -13.97
N GLY A 96 -16.21 31.40 -14.62
CA GLY A 96 -16.53 31.41 -16.03
C GLY A 96 -15.74 30.34 -16.80
N ASP A 97 -15.69 30.47 -18.13
CA ASP A 97 -15.07 29.47 -19.00
C ASP A 97 -13.57 29.36 -18.74
N ALA A 98 -13.11 28.11 -18.57
CA ALA A 98 -11.70 27.80 -18.45
C ALA A 98 -11.12 27.45 -19.83
N ARG A 99 -10.01 28.09 -20.18
CA ARG A 99 -9.31 27.88 -21.45
C ARG A 99 -8.07 27.00 -21.22
N GLN A 100 -7.94 25.96 -22.02
CA GLN A 100 -6.75 25.10 -22.05
C GLN A 100 -5.54 25.91 -22.56
N VAL A 101 -4.40 25.73 -21.91
CA VAL A 101 -3.14 26.42 -22.23
C VAL A 101 -2.09 25.46 -22.74
N THR A 102 -2.03 24.25 -22.17
CA THR A 102 -1.09 23.20 -22.56
C THR A 102 -1.81 22.01 -23.18
N THR A 103 -1.08 21.21 -23.96
CA THR A 103 -1.65 20.07 -24.71
C THR A 103 -0.68 18.89 -24.82
N ASN A 104 0.33 18.81 -23.95
CA ASN A 104 1.28 17.70 -23.98
C ASN A 104 0.66 16.47 -23.29
N SER A 105 1.05 15.27 -23.69
CA SER A 105 0.59 14.02 -23.06
C SER A 105 1.15 13.77 -21.65
N ALA A 106 2.14 14.53 -21.20
CA ALA A 106 2.64 14.49 -19.83
C ALA A 106 1.65 15.13 -18.86
N ARG A 107 1.70 14.71 -17.59
CA ARG A 107 0.98 15.42 -16.53
C ARG A 107 1.67 16.74 -16.24
N GLU A 108 0.91 17.83 -16.26
CA GLU A 108 1.38 19.19 -16.07
C GLU A 108 0.77 19.82 -14.82
N ILE A 109 1.62 20.39 -13.96
CA ILE A 109 1.21 20.97 -12.68
C ILE A 109 1.68 22.43 -12.63
N PRO A 110 0.79 23.44 -12.60
CA PRO A 110 1.18 24.84 -12.47
C PRO A 110 1.70 25.11 -11.05
N TYR A 111 2.85 25.76 -10.94
CA TYR A 111 3.43 26.18 -9.66
C TYR A 111 3.22 27.66 -9.40
N THR A 112 3.39 28.49 -10.40
CA THR A 112 3.25 29.95 -10.28
C THR A 112 3.13 30.60 -11.66
N PHE A 113 2.78 31.89 -11.68
CA PHE A 113 3.00 32.77 -12.82
C PHE A 113 4.38 33.43 -12.71
N THR A 114 4.93 33.89 -13.84
CA THR A 114 6.06 34.83 -13.83
C THR A 114 5.67 36.12 -13.14
N PRO A 115 6.63 36.89 -12.55
CA PRO A 115 6.30 38.15 -11.84
C PRO A 115 5.55 39.18 -12.68
N ASP A 116 5.75 39.18 -14.00
CA ASP A 116 5.02 40.06 -14.94
C ASP A 116 3.64 39.49 -15.35
N GLY A 117 3.28 38.28 -14.88
CA GLY A 117 2.01 37.66 -15.14
C GLY A 117 1.80 37.12 -16.57
N LYS A 118 2.83 37.13 -17.42
CA LYS A 118 2.66 36.76 -18.84
C LYS A 118 2.82 35.28 -19.13
N GLU A 119 3.52 34.56 -18.28
CA GLU A 119 3.73 33.12 -18.44
C GLU A 119 3.33 32.36 -17.18
N ILE A 120 2.93 31.12 -17.37
CA ILE A 120 2.71 30.12 -16.28
C ILE A 120 3.94 29.23 -16.25
N VAL A 121 4.54 29.10 -15.06
CA VAL A 121 5.62 28.15 -14.81
C VAL A 121 5.06 26.89 -14.18
N TYR A 122 5.40 25.76 -14.77
CA TYR A 122 4.83 24.48 -14.40
C TYR A 122 5.90 23.36 -14.43
N GLY A 123 5.58 22.29 -13.72
CA GLY A 123 6.37 21.07 -13.73
C GLY A 123 5.75 20.01 -14.65
N ALA A 124 6.57 19.35 -15.42
CA ALA A 124 6.18 18.21 -16.25
C ALA A 124 7.36 17.25 -16.46
N GLN A 125 7.02 16.01 -16.83
CA GLN A 125 7.99 15.00 -17.27
C GLN A 125 7.90 14.88 -18.79
N MET A 126 8.59 15.76 -19.49
CA MET A 126 8.60 15.77 -20.96
C MET A 126 9.93 15.26 -21.48
N SER A 127 9.97 14.85 -22.77
CA SER A 127 11.23 14.48 -23.43
C SER A 127 12.08 15.72 -23.63
N ASP A 128 13.30 15.67 -23.15
CA ASP A 128 14.27 16.75 -23.27
C ASP A 128 14.74 17.00 -24.69
N PRO A 129 15.06 18.27 -25.03
CA PRO A 129 15.92 18.55 -26.18
C PRO A 129 17.28 17.85 -26.04
N ALA A 130 17.86 17.44 -27.14
CA ALA A 130 19.14 16.69 -27.14
C ALA A 130 20.30 17.37 -26.37
N GLN A 131 20.24 18.70 -26.22
CA GLN A 131 21.23 19.49 -25.47
C GLN A 131 21.05 19.44 -23.95
N SER A 132 19.88 18.99 -23.48
CA SER A 132 19.49 19.04 -22.06
C SER A 132 19.13 17.67 -21.49
N VAL A 133 19.36 16.59 -22.22
CA VAL A 133 19.00 15.24 -21.79
C VAL A 133 19.74 14.86 -20.52
N LEU A 134 18.97 14.60 -19.45
CA LEU A 134 19.45 14.05 -18.19
C LEU A 134 19.02 12.59 -18.06
N PHE A 135 19.80 11.80 -17.36
CA PHE A 135 19.45 10.43 -17.04
C PHE A 135 18.95 10.32 -15.58
N PRO A 136 17.80 9.62 -15.37
CA PRO A 136 16.90 9.00 -16.35
C PRO A 136 15.97 10.03 -17.01
N ALA A 137 16.04 10.12 -18.32
CA ALA A 137 15.19 11.02 -19.10
C ALA A 137 13.70 10.68 -18.92
N GLY A 138 12.84 11.71 -18.82
CA GLY A 138 11.39 11.56 -18.71
C GLY A 138 10.85 10.99 -17.40
N SER A 139 11.70 10.76 -16.39
CA SER A 139 11.28 10.22 -15.08
C SER A 139 11.25 11.25 -13.96
N MET A 140 11.86 12.42 -14.16
CA MET A 140 11.93 13.51 -13.19
C MET A 140 11.17 14.71 -13.69
N THR A 141 10.52 15.43 -12.76
CA THR A 141 9.81 16.66 -13.06
C THR A 141 10.79 17.79 -13.29
N GLU A 142 10.67 18.49 -14.42
CA GLU A 142 11.43 19.65 -14.80
C GLU A 142 10.55 20.87 -14.98
N LEU A 143 11.14 22.06 -15.08
CA LEU A 143 10.41 23.33 -15.13
C LEU A 143 10.29 23.86 -16.56
N TYR A 144 9.05 24.16 -16.92
CA TYR A 144 8.68 24.77 -18.20
C TYR A 144 7.89 26.05 -17.97
N ALA A 145 7.91 26.94 -18.92
CA ALA A 145 7.08 28.12 -18.98
C ALA A 145 6.28 28.16 -20.28
N ILE A 146 5.04 28.62 -20.19
CA ILE A 146 4.16 28.84 -21.35
C ILE A 146 3.44 30.18 -21.20
N SER A 147 3.25 30.89 -22.30
CA SER A 147 2.41 32.09 -22.30
C SER A 147 1.03 31.79 -21.76
N VAL A 148 0.46 32.72 -20.96
CA VAL A 148 -0.95 32.62 -20.52
C VAL A 148 -1.91 32.48 -21.69
N ASP A 149 -1.55 32.94 -22.87
CA ASP A 149 -2.34 32.81 -24.11
C ASP A 149 -2.14 31.47 -24.83
N GLY A 150 -1.27 30.60 -24.34
CA GLY A 150 -0.90 29.32 -24.95
C GLY A 150 0.27 29.46 -25.92
N GLY A 151 0.47 28.45 -26.75
CA GLY A 151 1.56 28.39 -27.70
C GLY A 151 2.59 27.32 -27.36
N ARG A 152 3.84 27.53 -27.77
CA ARG A 152 4.92 26.58 -27.54
C ARG A 152 5.57 26.80 -26.18
N PRO A 153 5.62 25.79 -25.30
CA PRO A 153 6.33 25.88 -24.05
C PRO A 153 7.85 25.96 -24.25
N ARG A 154 8.54 26.58 -23.31
CA ARG A 154 10.00 26.57 -23.23
C ARG A 154 10.45 25.99 -21.89
N GLN A 155 11.50 25.20 -21.91
CA GLN A 155 12.14 24.72 -20.70
C GLN A 155 12.90 25.89 -20.04
N ILE A 156 12.69 26.09 -18.74
CA ILE A 156 13.40 27.12 -17.96
C ILE A 156 14.46 26.54 -17.04
N LEU A 157 14.32 25.26 -16.68
CA LEU A 157 15.31 24.53 -15.90
C LEU A 157 15.22 23.04 -16.23
N ALA A 158 16.34 22.48 -16.73
CA ALA A 158 16.49 21.04 -16.98
C ALA A 158 16.89 20.24 -15.74
N THR A 159 17.41 20.90 -14.70
CA THR A 159 17.62 20.26 -13.40
C THR A 159 16.26 19.93 -12.78
N PRO A 160 16.02 18.68 -12.35
CA PRO A 160 14.75 18.30 -11.77
C PRO A 160 14.35 19.16 -10.57
N ALA A 161 13.17 19.77 -10.65
CA ALA A 161 12.70 20.78 -9.68
C ALA A 161 11.17 20.81 -9.59
N GLU A 162 10.68 21.21 -8.42
CA GLU A 162 9.27 21.38 -8.09
C GLU A 162 9.07 22.63 -7.22
N GLU A 163 7.84 23.12 -7.08
CA GLU A 163 7.43 24.18 -6.12
C GLU A 163 8.33 25.43 -6.16
N ILE A 164 8.23 26.16 -7.24
CA ILE A 164 9.04 27.35 -7.51
C ILE A 164 8.44 28.64 -6.92
N CYS A 165 9.29 29.54 -6.44
CA CYS A 165 8.95 30.90 -6.01
C CYS A 165 9.95 31.92 -6.56
N PHE A 166 9.50 32.85 -7.41
CA PHE A 166 10.35 33.90 -7.98
C PHE A 166 10.71 34.99 -6.98
N PHE A 167 11.90 35.54 -7.16
CA PHE A 167 12.18 36.91 -6.69
C PHE A 167 11.46 37.95 -7.59
N LYS A 168 11.10 39.09 -7.04
CA LYS A 168 10.37 40.15 -7.79
C LYS A 168 11.08 40.62 -9.06
N SER A 169 12.42 40.58 -9.05
CA SER A 169 13.22 40.90 -10.22
C SER A 169 13.00 39.95 -11.41
N GLY A 170 12.50 38.75 -11.15
CA GLY A 170 12.27 37.72 -12.16
C GLY A 170 13.55 37.04 -12.68
N ASP A 171 14.75 37.42 -12.19
CA ASP A 171 16.04 36.88 -12.63
C ASP A 171 16.60 35.77 -11.72
N ALA A 172 15.89 35.46 -10.64
CA ALA A 172 16.19 34.33 -9.76
C ALA A 172 14.90 33.74 -9.15
N PHE A 173 14.98 32.50 -8.72
CA PHE A 173 13.89 31.83 -8.00
C PHE A 173 14.40 30.82 -6.97
N LEU A 174 13.56 30.53 -6.01
CA LEU A 174 13.71 29.40 -5.10
C LEU A 174 12.97 28.19 -5.68
N TYR A 175 13.48 26.99 -5.42
CA TYR A 175 12.82 25.74 -5.81
C TYR A 175 13.18 24.63 -4.82
N GLN A 176 12.35 23.59 -4.76
CA GLN A 176 12.74 22.32 -4.17
C GLN A 176 13.23 21.38 -5.26
N ASP A 177 14.32 20.66 -5.00
CA ASP A 177 14.85 19.72 -5.96
C ASP A 177 14.05 18.41 -6.01
N LYS A 178 14.24 17.64 -7.07
CA LYS A 178 13.65 16.31 -7.28
C LYS A 178 14.76 15.32 -7.59
N LYS A 179 15.08 14.45 -6.63
CA LYS A 179 16.19 13.47 -6.76
C LYS A 179 15.70 12.05 -7.03
N GLY A 180 14.40 11.79 -6.95
CA GLY A 180 13.85 10.45 -7.13
C GLY A 180 12.33 10.42 -7.25
N GLY A 181 11.78 9.22 -7.48
CA GLY A 181 10.35 8.95 -7.60
C GLY A 181 9.60 8.81 -6.26
N GLU A 182 10.06 9.48 -5.21
CA GLU A 182 9.43 9.39 -3.89
C GLU A 182 7.99 9.89 -3.86
N ASN A 183 7.18 9.20 -3.06
CA ASN A 183 5.82 9.60 -2.77
C ASN A 183 5.83 10.91 -1.97
N GLU A 184 5.16 11.94 -2.48
CA GLU A 184 5.06 13.27 -1.84
C GLU A 184 4.38 13.25 -0.46
N TRP A 185 3.60 12.20 -0.16
CA TRP A 185 2.88 12.03 1.11
C TRP A 185 3.71 11.33 2.19
N ARG A 186 4.90 10.81 1.86
CA ARG A 186 5.78 10.13 2.80
C ARG A 186 6.22 11.06 3.92
N LYS A 187 6.24 10.54 5.17
CA LYS A 187 6.74 11.22 6.38
C LYS A 187 8.06 10.61 6.83
N HIS A 188 8.84 11.37 7.59
CA HIS A 188 10.09 10.94 8.24
C HIS A 188 11.14 10.38 7.27
N HIS A 189 11.19 10.97 6.08
CA HIS A 189 12.12 10.56 5.04
C HIS A 189 13.50 11.20 5.26
N THR A 190 14.55 10.39 5.35
CA THR A 190 15.93 10.82 5.62
C THR A 190 16.97 10.25 4.64
N SER A 191 16.54 9.64 3.54
CA SER A 191 17.46 9.08 2.53
C SER A 191 18.11 10.18 1.69
N SER A 192 19.07 9.79 0.82
CA SER A 192 19.79 10.71 -0.07
C SER A 192 18.91 11.41 -1.12
N ILE A 193 17.68 10.95 -1.32
CA ILE A 193 16.73 11.56 -2.28
C ILE A 193 15.72 12.49 -1.62
N THR A 194 15.91 12.87 -0.34
CA THR A 194 15.12 13.92 0.32
C THR A 194 15.27 15.25 -0.41
N ARG A 195 14.17 16.00 -0.46
CA ARG A 195 14.15 17.31 -1.12
C ARG A 195 14.85 18.35 -0.28
N ASP A 196 15.57 19.23 -0.97
CA ASP A 196 16.25 20.38 -0.41
C ASP A 196 15.80 21.67 -1.10
N ILE A 197 16.03 22.81 -0.47
CA ILE A 197 15.70 24.12 -1.03
C ILE A 197 16.94 24.74 -1.66
N TYR A 198 16.78 25.13 -2.91
CA TYR A 198 17.79 25.80 -3.71
C TYR A 198 17.34 27.18 -4.16
N ARG A 199 18.32 28.05 -4.40
CA ARG A 199 18.20 29.26 -5.20
C ARG A 199 18.85 29.03 -6.55
N TYR A 200 18.15 29.39 -7.63
CA TYR A 200 18.69 29.44 -8.98
C TYR A 200 18.78 30.86 -9.48
N ASP A 201 19.94 31.26 -9.96
CA ASP A 201 20.18 32.54 -10.61
C ASP A 201 20.15 32.31 -12.13
N MET A 202 19.16 32.87 -12.82
CA MET A 202 18.90 32.62 -14.23
C MET A 202 19.97 33.26 -15.16
N LYS A 203 20.67 34.28 -14.70
CA LYS A 203 21.70 34.93 -15.52
C LYS A 203 23.01 34.15 -15.51
N SER A 204 23.42 33.69 -14.35
CA SER A 204 24.67 32.95 -14.19
C SER A 204 24.51 31.43 -14.34
N GLY A 205 23.28 30.91 -14.31
CA GLY A 205 23.00 29.46 -14.26
C GLY A 205 23.42 28.80 -12.94
N LYS A 206 23.67 29.60 -11.89
CA LYS A 206 24.18 29.09 -10.63
C LYS A 206 23.06 28.56 -9.72
N HIS A 207 23.23 27.32 -9.27
CA HIS A 207 22.45 26.72 -8.20
C HIS A 207 23.15 26.92 -6.84
N THR A 208 22.40 27.32 -5.84
CA THR A 208 22.89 27.48 -4.47
C THR A 208 21.97 26.75 -3.51
N ARG A 209 22.44 25.65 -2.88
CA ARG A 209 21.71 24.95 -1.82
C ARG A 209 21.65 25.88 -0.59
N LEU A 210 20.45 26.09 -0.07
CA LEU A 210 20.23 27.00 1.06
C LEU A 210 20.23 26.31 2.40
N ILE A 211 19.77 25.07 2.46
CA ILE A 211 19.71 24.26 3.67
C ILE A 211 20.47 22.96 3.43
N ASP A 212 21.36 22.62 4.35
CA ASP A 212 22.14 21.37 4.34
C ASP A 212 21.88 20.58 5.62
N ARG A 213 20.89 19.68 5.57
CA ARG A 213 20.55 18.77 6.66
C ARG A 213 19.95 17.47 6.12
N ALA A 214 19.94 16.40 6.93
CA ALA A 214 19.20 15.21 6.62
C ALA A 214 17.69 15.42 6.82
N GLY A 215 16.87 14.91 5.91
CA GLY A 215 15.41 15.00 5.94
C GLY A 215 14.84 16.02 4.96
N GLU A 216 13.53 16.06 4.87
CA GLU A 216 12.80 16.84 3.86
C GLU A 216 12.64 18.31 4.23
N ASP A 217 12.95 19.18 3.28
CA ASP A 217 12.65 20.61 3.30
C ASP A 217 11.95 20.99 1.98
N ARG A 218 10.73 21.58 2.04
CA ARG A 218 9.83 21.72 0.87
C ARG A 218 9.13 23.07 0.78
N SER A 219 8.52 23.32 -0.38
CA SER A 219 7.57 24.41 -0.66
C SER A 219 8.08 25.78 -0.20
N PRO A 220 9.24 26.27 -0.70
CA PRO A 220 9.78 27.57 -0.31
C PRO A 220 8.90 28.71 -0.84
N VAL A 221 8.63 29.69 0.00
CA VAL A 221 7.99 30.96 -0.39
C VAL A 221 8.73 32.14 0.21
N LEU A 222 8.82 33.28 -0.52
CA LEU A 222 9.49 34.47 -0.12
C LEU A 222 8.55 35.42 0.63
N SER A 223 9.03 36.08 1.69
CA SER A 223 8.35 37.20 2.28
C SER A 223 8.19 38.34 1.26
N PRO A 224 7.16 39.21 1.41
CA PRO A 224 6.93 40.31 0.46
C PRO A 224 8.09 41.32 0.35
N ASP A 225 8.91 41.45 1.37
CA ASP A 225 10.14 42.28 1.38
C ASP A 225 11.37 41.50 0.89
N GLU A 226 11.22 40.22 0.54
CA GLU A 226 12.28 39.29 0.10
C GLU A 226 13.42 39.11 1.13
N GLN A 227 13.17 39.43 2.41
CA GLN A 227 14.17 39.26 3.46
C GLN A 227 14.13 37.87 4.12
N LYS A 228 13.02 37.12 3.98
CA LYS A 228 12.83 35.82 4.59
C LYS A 228 12.35 34.79 3.58
N VAL A 229 12.78 33.56 3.77
CA VAL A 229 12.20 32.35 3.14
C VAL A 229 11.37 31.66 4.19
N TYR A 230 10.11 31.35 3.88
CA TYR A 230 9.30 30.38 4.63
C TYR A 230 9.27 29.07 3.88
N PHE A 231 9.23 27.95 4.59
CA PHE A 231 9.27 26.60 3.99
C PHE A 231 8.67 25.56 4.92
N LEU A 232 8.40 24.38 4.40
CA LEU A 232 7.92 23.23 5.17
C LEU A 232 9.09 22.32 5.51
N SER A 233 9.18 21.91 6.79
CA SER A 233 10.19 20.99 7.27
C SER A 233 9.63 20.06 8.35
N GLU A 234 10.09 18.83 8.38
CA GLU A 234 9.73 17.85 9.43
C GLU A 234 10.85 17.65 10.48
N ARG A 235 11.75 18.61 10.63
CA ARG A 235 12.93 18.56 11.53
C ARG A 235 12.63 18.28 13.00
N GLU A 236 11.39 18.50 13.45
CA GLU A 236 10.92 18.24 14.81
C GLU A 236 9.79 17.19 14.85
N GLY A 237 9.77 16.27 13.89
CA GLY A 237 8.83 15.16 13.82
C GLY A 237 7.73 15.32 12.78
N ALA A 238 6.83 16.29 12.89
CA ALA A 238 5.81 16.58 11.87
C ALA A 238 6.23 17.78 11.02
N PHE A 239 5.80 17.79 9.74
CA PHE A 239 5.99 18.99 8.91
C PHE A 239 5.31 20.19 9.54
N ASN A 240 6.08 21.27 9.68
CA ASN A 240 5.66 22.58 10.15
C ASN A 240 6.23 23.67 9.24
N VAL A 241 5.72 24.90 9.37
CA VAL A 241 6.29 26.07 8.72
C VAL A 241 7.49 26.53 9.51
N TYR A 242 8.61 26.69 8.82
CA TYR A 242 9.85 27.31 9.32
C TYR A 242 10.22 28.49 8.46
N SER A 243 11.11 29.34 8.97
CA SER A 243 11.67 30.48 8.22
C SER A 243 13.15 30.64 8.47
N PHE A 244 13.85 31.28 7.54
CA PHE A 244 15.20 31.78 7.71
C PHE A 244 15.38 33.10 6.96
N PRO A 245 16.30 34.00 7.39
CA PRO A 245 16.67 35.19 6.65
C PRO A 245 17.38 34.81 5.33
N VAL A 246 17.06 35.49 4.23
CA VAL A 246 17.73 35.24 2.93
C VAL A 246 19.24 35.41 3.02
N ALA A 247 19.69 36.36 3.86
CA ALA A 247 21.10 36.68 4.09
C ALA A 247 21.82 35.63 4.96
N ASP A 248 21.07 34.86 5.79
CA ASP A 248 21.62 33.82 6.67
C ASP A 248 20.70 32.60 6.72
N PRO A 249 20.83 31.70 5.77
CA PRO A 249 20.00 30.46 5.73
C PRO A 249 20.21 29.52 6.91
N SER A 250 21.27 29.71 7.72
CA SER A 250 21.52 28.86 8.90
C SER A 250 20.63 29.23 10.10
N ALA A 251 20.11 30.46 10.14
CA ALA A 251 19.27 30.98 11.24
C ALA A 251 17.80 30.55 11.10
N VAL A 252 17.57 29.24 11.13
CA VAL A 252 16.23 28.66 10.98
C VAL A 252 15.41 28.80 12.25
N LYS A 253 14.15 29.26 12.10
CA LYS A 253 13.18 29.45 13.17
C LYS A 253 11.86 28.75 12.84
N ALA A 254 11.26 28.06 13.84
CA ALA A 254 9.92 27.50 13.72
C ALA A 254 8.85 28.61 13.76
N GLU A 255 7.91 28.56 12.83
CA GLU A 255 6.76 29.47 12.73
C GLU A 255 5.46 28.82 13.20
N THR A 256 5.40 27.48 13.17
CA THR A 256 4.28 26.66 13.68
C THR A 256 4.80 25.47 14.47
N SER A 257 3.94 24.83 15.27
CA SER A 257 4.34 23.74 16.17
C SER A 257 3.28 22.61 16.27
N PHE A 258 2.69 22.25 15.15
CA PHE A 258 1.77 21.12 15.07
C PHE A 258 2.48 19.78 15.33
N LYS A 259 1.82 18.83 16.00
CA LYS A 259 2.45 17.57 16.44
C LYS A 259 1.89 16.32 15.75
N THR A 260 0.60 16.32 15.39
CA THR A 260 -0.12 15.12 14.96
C THR A 260 -0.05 14.89 13.46
N HIS A 261 -0.39 15.92 12.67
CA HIS A 261 -0.47 15.83 11.21
C HIS A 261 0.55 16.76 10.55
N PRO A 262 0.96 16.50 9.30
CA PRO A 262 1.86 17.37 8.57
C PRO A 262 1.14 18.64 8.08
N VAL A 263 1.79 19.79 8.19
CA VAL A 263 1.44 21.00 7.44
C VAL A 263 1.81 20.81 5.97
N ARG A 264 0.95 21.30 5.05
CA ARG A 264 1.12 21.14 3.60
C ARG A 264 0.66 22.39 2.83
N PHE A 265 1.06 22.48 1.55
CA PHE A 265 0.56 23.46 0.59
C PHE A 265 0.79 24.93 0.98
N LEU A 266 2.00 25.25 1.44
CA LEU A 266 2.36 26.59 1.89
C LEU A 266 2.22 27.63 0.78
N SER A 267 1.65 28.79 1.11
CA SER A 267 1.60 29.99 0.26
C SER A 267 1.64 31.26 1.12
N ILE A 268 1.94 32.39 0.48
CA ILE A 268 2.06 33.70 1.15
C ILE A 268 1.41 34.77 0.30
N ALA A 269 0.73 35.71 0.95
CA ALA A 269 0.15 36.88 0.31
C ALA A 269 1.13 38.07 0.33
N GLY A 270 0.85 39.13 -0.48
CA GLY A 270 1.63 40.36 -0.53
C GLY A 270 1.63 41.19 0.75
N ASN A 271 0.74 40.90 1.70
CA ASN A 271 0.73 41.49 3.05
C ASN A 271 1.49 40.61 4.08
N GLY A 272 2.11 39.52 3.67
CA GLY A 272 2.88 38.62 4.54
C GLY A 272 2.06 37.56 5.28
N ARG A 273 0.74 37.46 5.04
CA ARG A 273 -0.13 36.43 5.59
C ARG A 273 0.21 35.08 4.94
N LEU A 274 0.51 34.07 5.74
CA LEU A 274 0.73 32.69 5.30
C LEU A 274 -0.60 31.96 5.20
N CYS A 275 -0.73 31.02 4.24
CA CYS A 275 -1.83 30.08 4.12
C CYS A 275 -1.26 28.67 3.88
N PHE A 276 -1.85 27.67 4.52
CA PHE A 276 -1.44 26.28 4.41
C PHE A 276 -2.58 25.33 4.78
N GLY A 277 -2.44 24.07 4.39
CA GLY A 277 -3.31 22.97 4.80
C GLY A 277 -2.79 22.26 6.06
N TYR A 278 -3.68 21.88 6.96
CA TYR A 278 -3.41 21.03 8.09
C TYR A 278 -4.66 20.19 8.42
N ASP A 279 -4.49 18.88 8.57
CA ASP A 279 -5.58 17.93 8.91
C ASP A 279 -6.80 18.04 7.97
N GLY A 280 -6.55 18.18 6.66
CA GLY A 280 -7.61 18.30 5.65
C GLY A 280 -8.34 19.66 5.63
N GLU A 281 -7.94 20.62 6.46
CA GLU A 281 -8.52 21.94 6.62
C GLU A 281 -7.53 23.05 6.25
N ILE A 282 -8.03 24.26 6.07
CA ILE A 282 -7.24 25.44 5.69
C ILE A 282 -6.92 26.30 6.91
N TYR A 283 -5.69 26.74 7.00
CA TYR A 283 -5.20 27.63 8.05
C TYR A 283 -4.53 28.86 7.46
N VAL A 284 -4.64 29.99 8.16
CA VAL A 284 -3.90 31.20 7.89
C VAL A 284 -3.09 31.63 9.12
N LYS A 285 -1.97 32.28 8.90
CA LYS A 285 -1.13 32.82 9.96
C LYS A 285 -0.65 34.23 9.56
N GLU A 286 -0.92 35.23 10.40
CA GLU A 286 -0.34 36.54 10.26
C GLU A 286 1.17 36.50 10.56
N ALA A 287 1.90 37.52 10.13
CA ALA A 287 3.34 37.62 10.41
C ALA A 287 3.65 37.53 11.93
N SER A 288 2.75 38.00 12.77
CA SER A 288 2.78 37.83 14.23
C SER A 288 1.51 37.05 14.67
N GLY A 289 1.65 36.12 15.61
CA GLY A 289 0.53 35.38 16.17
C GLY A 289 0.51 33.88 15.81
N SER A 290 -0.46 33.19 16.35
CA SER A 290 -0.66 31.76 16.13
C SER A 290 -1.47 31.49 14.86
N PRO A 291 -1.33 30.30 14.24
CA PRO A 291 -2.19 29.86 13.15
C PRO A 291 -3.66 29.88 13.54
N LYS A 292 -4.52 30.31 12.62
CA LYS A 292 -5.97 30.31 12.76
C LYS A 292 -6.58 29.45 11.68
N LYS A 293 -7.50 28.56 12.08
CA LYS A 293 -8.31 27.76 11.15
C LYS A 293 -9.30 28.66 10.42
N VAL A 294 -9.36 28.54 9.12
CA VAL A 294 -10.37 29.19 8.27
C VAL A 294 -11.63 28.35 8.30
N LYS A 295 -12.72 28.90 8.81
CA LYS A 295 -14.01 28.23 8.74
C LYS A 295 -14.54 28.33 7.33
N VAL A 296 -14.67 27.19 6.64
CA VAL A 296 -15.16 27.11 5.27
C VAL A 296 -16.54 26.48 5.30
N ASP A 297 -17.53 27.16 4.74
CA ASP A 297 -18.89 26.66 4.55
C ASP A 297 -19.11 26.46 3.04
N ILE A 298 -19.20 25.19 2.60
CA ILE A 298 -19.50 24.85 1.22
C ILE A 298 -21.01 24.69 1.09
N ILE A 299 -21.64 25.65 0.39
CA ILE A 299 -23.07 25.62 0.13
C ILE A 299 -23.32 25.00 -1.22
N GLY A 300 -24.02 23.89 -1.22
CA GLY A 300 -24.41 23.16 -2.41
C GLY A 300 -25.36 22.01 -2.07
N ASP A 301 -26.08 21.51 -3.03
CA ASP A 301 -26.90 20.31 -2.88
C ASP A 301 -25.99 19.06 -2.87
N ASN A 302 -25.33 18.81 -1.73
CA ASN A 302 -24.51 17.62 -1.51
C ASN A 302 -25.34 16.41 -1.00
N ALA A 303 -26.65 16.58 -0.84
CA ALA A 303 -27.51 15.54 -0.26
C ALA A 303 -27.69 14.33 -1.17
N LYS A 304 -27.40 14.46 -2.47
CA LYS A 304 -27.54 13.38 -3.45
C LYS A 304 -26.29 12.51 -3.60
N ASP A 305 -25.12 12.98 -3.15
CA ASP A 305 -23.84 12.34 -3.48
C ASP A 305 -23.17 11.62 -2.30
N ASN A 306 -23.88 11.42 -1.19
CA ASN A 306 -23.34 10.71 -0.04
C ASN A 306 -23.22 9.18 -0.27
N ILE A 307 -23.87 8.67 -1.31
CA ILE A 307 -23.83 7.26 -1.68
C ILE A 307 -23.57 7.15 -3.19
N ALA A 308 -22.40 6.64 -3.55
CA ALA A 308 -22.10 6.25 -4.92
C ALA A 308 -22.15 4.72 -5.03
N SER A 309 -22.93 4.22 -6.02
CA SER A 309 -22.87 2.80 -6.39
C SER A 309 -21.72 2.60 -7.34
N LEU A 310 -20.72 1.82 -6.90
CA LEU A 310 -19.52 1.53 -7.68
C LEU A 310 -19.53 0.05 -8.08
N SER A 311 -19.20 -0.23 -9.33
CA SER A 311 -18.93 -1.59 -9.82
C SER A 311 -17.44 -1.76 -10.03
N PHE A 312 -16.86 -2.78 -9.41
CA PHE A 312 -15.46 -3.12 -9.55
C PHE A 312 -15.32 -4.45 -10.27
N THR A 313 -14.56 -4.46 -11.36
CA THR A 313 -14.13 -5.67 -12.08
C THR A 313 -12.65 -5.96 -11.86
N SER A 314 -11.97 -5.12 -11.09
CA SER A 314 -10.53 -5.20 -10.78
C SER A 314 -10.21 -4.38 -9.53
N GLY A 315 -8.96 -4.38 -9.07
CA GLY A 315 -8.48 -3.52 -7.97
C GLY A 315 -8.60 -4.15 -6.59
N ALA A 316 -8.84 -5.45 -6.48
CA ALA A 316 -8.64 -6.16 -5.23
C ALA A 316 -7.14 -6.14 -4.88
N THR A 317 -6.80 -5.66 -3.67
CA THR A 317 -5.41 -5.58 -3.18
C THR A 317 -4.99 -6.82 -2.40
N SER A 318 -5.96 -7.61 -1.96
CA SER A 318 -5.78 -8.91 -1.29
C SER A 318 -7.02 -9.74 -1.54
N ALA A 319 -6.85 -11.04 -1.70
CA ALA A 319 -7.95 -12.01 -1.78
C ALA A 319 -7.52 -13.33 -1.14
N THR A 320 -8.46 -14.05 -0.56
CA THR A 320 -8.26 -15.40 -0.02
C THR A 320 -9.56 -16.21 -0.11
N VAL A 321 -9.43 -17.51 -0.34
CA VAL A 321 -10.57 -18.44 -0.44
C VAL A 321 -10.81 -19.08 0.93
N SER A 322 -12.07 -19.28 1.28
CA SER A 322 -12.40 -20.05 2.49
C SER A 322 -11.92 -21.51 2.38
N PRO A 323 -11.55 -22.19 3.49
CA PRO A 323 -11.10 -23.57 3.46
C PRO A 323 -12.03 -24.57 2.75
N ASP A 324 -13.34 -24.29 2.73
CA ASP A 324 -14.34 -25.11 2.03
C ASP A 324 -14.56 -24.72 0.56
N GLY A 325 -13.83 -23.71 0.05
CA GLY A 325 -13.91 -23.24 -1.33
C GLY A 325 -15.19 -22.48 -1.70
N LYS A 326 -16.07 -22.17 -0.74
CA LYS A 326 -17.41 -21.58 -1.02
C LYS A 326 -17.47 -20.06 -0.92
N GLN A 327 -16.45 -19.43 -0.39
CA GLN A 327 -16.38 -17.99 -0.17
C GLN A 327 -15.02 -17.44 -0.59
N VAL A 328 -15.02 -16.23 -1.14
CA VAL A 328 -13.81 -15.45 -1.41
C VAL A 328 -13.91 -14.17 -0.62
N ALA A 329 -12.98 -13.95 0.31
CA ALA A 329 -12.77 -12.66 0.93
C ALA A 329 -11.80 -11.82 0.09
N MET A 330 -12.07 -10.52 -0.05
CA MET A 330 -11.24 -9.61 -0.80
C MET A 330 -11.21 -8.23 -0.16
N ILE A 331 -10.14 -7.49 -0.38
CA ILE A 331 -10.05 -6.07 0.02
C ILE A 331 -10.15 -5.22 -1.23
N ILE A 332 -11.14 -4.35 -1.25
CA ILE A 332 -11.37 -3.38 -2.33
C ILE A 332 -11.49 -2.00 -1.71
N ARG A 333 -10.63 -1.08 -2.14
CA ARG A 333 -10.57 0.31 -1.63
C ARG A 333 -10.36 0.42 -0.11
N GLY A 334 -9.72 -0.57 0.49
CA GLY A 334 -9.45 -0.59 1.92
C GLY A 334 -10.49 -1.32 2.75
N ASP A 335 -11.64 -1.69 2.20
CA ASP A 335 -12.69 -2.44 2.92
C ASP A 335 -12.66 -3.94 2.59
N VAL A 336 -13.04 -4.75 3.58
CA VAL A 336 -13.18 -6.20 3.44
C VAL A 336 -14.56 -6.55 2.91
N PHE A 337 -14.59 -7.29 1.82
CA PHE A 337 -15.79 -7.88 1.23
C PHE A 337 -15.68 -9.40 1.17
N VAL A 338 -16.79 -10.10 1.29
CA VAL A 338 -16.86 -11.55 1.08
C VAL A 338 -17.94 -11.86 0.08
N THR A 339 -17.60 -12.62 -0.95
CA THR A 339 -18.53 -13.08 -2.00
C THR A 339 -18.64 -14.60 -1.99
N SER A 340 -19.78 -15.11 -2.45
CA SER A 340 -19.95 -16.54 -2.71
C SER A 340 -19.23 -16.95 -3.99
N THR A 341 -18.66 -18.15 -4.04
CA THR A 341 -18.10 -18.74 -5.27
C THR A 341 -19.19 -19.28 -6.21
N ASP A 342 -20.34 -19.66 -5.66
CA ASP A 342 -21.45 -20.25 -6.42
C ASP A 342 -22.49 -19.21 -6.86
N TYR A 343 -22.56 -18.06 -6.17
CA TYR A 343 -23.57 -17.02 -6.36
C TYR A 343 -22.94 -15.64 -6.41
N THR A 344 -23.70 -14.64 -6.83
CA THR A 344 -23.25 -13.23 -6.92
C THR A 344 -23.40 -12.46 -5.60
N THR A 345 -23.92 -13.11 -4.55
CA THR A 345 -24.14 -12.45 -3.24
C THR A 345 -22.81 -12.05 -2.61
N THR A 346 -22.68 -10.76 -2.31
CA THR A 346 -21.49 -10.17 -1.69
C THR A 346 -21.88 -9.37 -0.46
N LYS A 347 -21.08 -9.49 0.59
CA LYS A 347 -21.24 -8.77 1.86
C LYS A 347 -20.02 -7.89 2.10
N GLN A 348 -20.26 -6.61 2.39
CA GLN A 348 -19.24 -5.76 3.01
C GLN A 348 -19.12 -6.13 4.48
N VAL A 349 -17.92 -6.42 4.96
CA VAL A 349 -17.64 -6.84 6.33
C VAL A 349 -17.20 -5.64 7.17
N THR A 350 -16.28 -4.81 6.65
CA THR A 350 -15.80 -3.61 7.33
C THR A 350 -16.43 -2.36 6.76
N THR A 351 -16.67 -1.36 7.60
CA THR A 351 -17.32 -0.09 7.20
C THR A 351 -16.66 1.13 7.88
N THR A 352 -15.44 0.97 8.38
CA THR A 352 -14.71 2.04 9.05
C THR A 352 -13.96 2.90 8.02
N PRO A 353 -13.63 4.17 8.33
CA PRO A 353 -12.90 5.03 7.40
C PRO A 353 -11.43 4.66 7.23
N GLU A 354 -10.89 3.82 8.12
CA GLU A 354 -9.52 3.32 8.05
C GLU A 354 -9.39 2.19 7.03
N GLY A 355 -8.17 1.99 6.51
CA GLY A 355 -7.91 0.93 5.55
C GLY A 355 -7.60 -0.41 6.20
N GLU A 356 -7.99 -1.49 5.52
CA GLU A 356 -7.65 -2.87 5.85
C GLU A 356 -6.64 -3.44 4.85
N LYS A 357 -5.82 -4.39 5.32
CA LYS A 357 -4.87 -5.17 4.53
C LYS A 357 -4.77 -6.60 5.06
N TRP A 358 -4.31 -7.49 4.18
CA TRP A 358 -4.06 -8.91 4.45
C TRP A 358 -5.26 -9.65 5.05
N LEU A 359 -5.60 -10.73 4.42
CA LEU A 359 -6.73 -11.55 4.78
C LEU A 359 -6.30 -12.97 5.11
N SER A 360 -6.94 -13.56 6.10
CA SER A 360 -6.82 -14.97 6.42
C SER A 360 -8.15 -15.50 6.91
N PHE A 361 -8.67 -16.59 6.28
CA PHE A 361 -9.79 -17.33 6.83
C PHE A 361 -9.33 -18.24 7.95
N ALA A 362 -10.12 -18.32 9.00
CA ALA A 362 -9.99 -19.39 9.99
C ALA A 362 -10.48 -20.74 9.42
N PRO A 363 -10.01 -21.87 9.97
CA PRO A 363 -10.46 -23.21 9.53
C PRO A 363 -11.97 -23.47 9.71
N ASP A 364 -12.67 -22.62 10.45
CA ASP A 364 -14.11 -22.69 10.69
C ASP A 364 -14.98 -22.15 9.54
N ASN A 365 -14.38 -21.51 8.52
CA ASN A 365 -15.04 -20.78 7.43
C ASN A 365 -15.95 -19.62 7.87
N ARG A 366 -15.92 -19.25 9.14
CA ARG A 366 -16.83 -18.31 9.78
C ARG A 366 -16.12 -17.12 10.44
N THR A 367 -14.78 -17.15 10.43
CA THR A 367 -13.93 -16.11 11.02
C THR A 367 -12.88 -15.69 9.99
N ILE A 368 -12.68 -14.38 9.85
CA ILE A 368 -11.65 -13.78 9.00
C ILE A 368 -10.77 -12.89 9.87
N ALA A 369 -9.46 -12.97 9.70
CA ALA A 369 -8.50 -12.03 10.28
C ALA A 369 -7.98 -11.08 9.20
N TYR A 370 -7.72 -9.84 9.59
CA TYR A 370 -7.14 -8.79 8.77
C TYR A 370 -6.37 -7.78 9.63
N ALA A 371 -5.50 -7.00 9.02
CA ALA A 371 -4.90 -5.84 9.68
C ALA A 371 -5.67 -4.57 9.33
N SER A 372 -5.86 -3.67 10.32
CA SER A 372 -6.53 -2.37 10.14
C SER A 372 -5.76 -1.26 10.84
N GLU A 373 -5.79 -0.05 10.27
CA GLU A 373 -5.17 1.16 10.84
C GLU A 373 -5.99 1.82 11.96
N ARG A 374 -7.05 1.19 12.43
CA ARG A 374 -7.91 1.72 13.49
C ARG A 374 -7.09 2.09 14.73
N GLY A 375 -7.26 3.31 15.22
CA GLY A 375 -6.47 3.82 16.35
C GLY A 375 -5.09 4.36 15.98
N GLY A 376 -4.80 4.56 14.69
CA GLY A 376 -3.61 5.24 14.20
C GLY A 376 -2.37 4.37 13.98
N ASN A 377 -2.46 3.06 14.28
CA ASN A 377 -1.40 2.08 13.98
C ASN A 377 -2.04 0.78 13.46
N TRP A 378 -1.33 0.08 12.59
CA TRP A 378 -1.74 -1.22 12.13
C TRP A 378 -1.87 -2.22 13.29
N ASN A 379 -3.03 -2.84 13.43
CA ASN A 379 -3.29 -3.88 14.42
C ASN A 379 -4.15 -4.99 13.80
N ILE A 380 -4.14 -6.17 14.41
CA ILE A 380 -4.90 -7.31 13.91
C ILE A 380 -6.31 -7.32 14.49
N TYR A 381 -7.27 -7.49 13.62
CA TYR A 381 -8.69 -7.64 13.92
C TYR A 381 -9.21 -8.97 13.39
N THR A 382 -10.28 -9.45 13.98
CA THR A 382 -11.08 -10.55 13.46
C THR A 382 -12.51 -10.11 13.27
N ALA A 383 -13.15 -10.56 12.19
CA ALA A 383 -14.58 -10.49 11.97
C ALA A 383 -15.15 -11.91 12.01
N LYS A 384 -16.22 -12.12 12.76
CA LYS A 384 -16.85 -13.42 12.97
C LYS A 384 -18.35 -13.33 12.73
N ILE A 385 -18.92 -14.37 12.11
CA ILE A 385 -20.38 -14.55 12.04
C ILE A 385 -20.90 -14.87 13.44
N ALA A 386 -21.71 -13.96 14.01
CA ALA A 386 -22.16 -14.04 15.40
C ALA A 386 -23.22 -15.10 15.63
N ARG A 387 -24.12 -15.32 14.67
CA ARG A 387 -25.25 -16.24 14.80
C ARG A 387 -24.85 -17.64 14.37
N GLU A 388 -25.10 -18.65 15.21
CA GLU A 388 -24.71 -20.04 14.94
C GLU A 388 -25.40 -20.65 13.70
N GLU A 389 -26.65 -20.27 13.46
CA GLU A 389 -27.47 -20.73 12.34
C GLU A 389 -27.01 -20.17 10.97
N GLU A 390 -26.24 -19.09 10.95
CA GLU A 390 -25.73 -18.47 9.73
C GLU A 390 -24.43 -19.14 9.30
N VAL A 391 -24.35 -19.66 8.09
CA VAL A 391 -23.27 -20.56 7.65
C VAL A 391 -22.15 -19.85 6.89
N ASN A 392 -22.40 -18.65 6.30
CA ASN A 392 -21.42 -17.94 5.48
C ASN A 392 -21.58 -16.43 5.58
N PHE A 393 -20.52 -15.69 5.31
CA PHE A 393 -20.51 -14.22 5.35
C PHE A 393 -21.47 -13.55 4.37
N PRO A 394 -21.58 -13.98 3.09
CA PRO A 394 -22.48 -13.32 2.15
C PRO A 394 -23.91 -13.19 2.62
N ASN A 395 -24.40 -14.13 3.42
CA ASN A 395 -25.76 -14.15 3.96
C ASN A 395 -25.85 -13.81 5.46
N ALA A 396 -24.72 -13.51 6.10
CA ALA A 396 -24.72 -13.18 7.53
C ALA A 396 -25.44 -11.85 7.79
N THR A 397 -26.30 -11.86 8.80
CA THR A 397 -27.05 -10.67 9.24
C THR A 397 -26.36 -9.94 10.39
N LEU A 398 -25.51 -10.65 11.15
CA LEU A 398 -24.73 -10.09 12.25
C LEU A 398 -23.28 -10.56 12.18
N ILE A 399 -22.37 -9.61 12.06
CA ILE A 399 -20.92 -9.83 12.10
C ILE A 399 -20.37 -9.06 13.29
N GLU A 400 -19.56 -9.72 14.10
CA GLU A 400 -18.86 -9.12 15.23
C GLU A 400 -17.38 -8.96 14.87
N GLU A 401 -16.87 -7.75 15.12
CA GLU A 401 -15.47 -7.43 14.93
C GLU A 401 -14.79 -7.19 16.27
N GLU A 402 -13.59 -7.74 16.45
CA GLU A 402 -12.77 -7.49 17.64
C GLU A 402 -11.29 -7.31 17.30
N ALA A 403 -10.60 -6.47 18.08
CA ALA A 403 -9.14 -6.43 18.05
C ALA A 403 -8.57 -7.69 18.71
N VAL A 404 -7.69 -8.41 18.01
CA VAL A 404 -7.04 -9.62 18.56
C VAL A 404 -6.15 -9.29 19.75
N LEU A 405 -5.47 -8.15 19.68
CA LEU A 405 -4.59 -7.62 20.72
C LEU A 405 -4.91 -6.15 20.98
N PRO A 406 -4.66 -5.65 22.21
CA PRO A 406 -4.81 -4.24 22.52
C PRO A 406 -4.01 -3.34 21.58
N ALA A 407 -4.50 -2.12 21.36
CA ALA A 407 -3.77 -1.09 20.63
C ALA A 407 -2.40 -0.82 21.28
N SER A 408 -1.38 -0.59 20.46
CA SER A 408 -0.02 -0.31 20.90
C SER A 408 0.68 0.60 19.89
N THR A 409 1.88 1.04 20.22
CA THR A 409 2.75 1.77 19.29
C THR A 409 3.43 0.87 18.26
N LYS A 410 3.29 -0.45 18.40
CA LYS A 410 3.82 -1.43 17.47
C LYS A 410 2.85 -1.67 16.32
N GLU A 411 3.38 -1.81 15.13
CA GLU A 411 2.61 -2.16 13.94
C GLU A 411 2.54 -3.68 13.79
N ARG A 412 1.36 -4.20 13.43
CA ARG A 412 1.10 -5.63 13.26
C ARG A 412 0.44 -5.91 11.93
N PHE A 413 1.00 -6.88 11.19
CA PHE A 413 0.70 -7.13 9.78
C PHE A 413 0.47 -8.61 9.48
N ALA A 414 -0.09 -8.89 8.29
CA ALA A 414 -0.17 -10.20 7.66
C ALA A 414 -0.62 -11.35 8.58
N PRO A 415 -1.82 -11.29 9.18
CA PRO A 415 -2.31 -12.33 10.07
C PRO A 415 -2.53 -13.66 9.33
N GLN A 416 -2.18 -14.80 9.98
CA GLN A 416 -2.49 -16.15 9.48
C GLN A 416 -2.91 -17.05 10.64
N PHE A 417 -4.10 -17.68 10.52
CA PHE A 417 -4.54 -18.68 11.48
C PHE A 417 -3.69 -19.93 11.44
N SER A 418 -3.48 -20.53 12.60
CA SER A 418 -2.93 -21.89 12.69
C SER A 418 -3.90 -22.90 12.06
N PRO A 419 -3.41 -24.07 11.58
CA PRO A 419 -4.27 -25.10 10.96
C PRO A 419 -5.36 -25.69 11.86
N ASP A 420 -5.28 -25.50 13.17
CA ASP A 420 -6.31 -25.87 14.14
C ASP A 420 -7.17 -24.67 14.62
N GLY A 421 -6.88 -23.47 14.13
CA GLY A 421 -7.63 -22.25 14.44
C GLY A 421 -7.45 -21.69 15.85
N LYS A 422 -6.53 -22.24 16.66
CA LYS A 422 -6.35 -21.80 18.05
C LYS A 422 -5.38 -20.66 18.23
N GLU A 423 -4.48 -20.48 17.28
CA GLU A 423 -3.45 -19.48 17.30
C GLU A 423 -3.50 -18.63 16.03
N LEU A 424 -2.95 -17.44 16.11
CA LEU A 424 -2.78 -16.53 14.98
C LEU A 424 -1.33 -16.05 14.93
N ALA A 425 -0.66 -16.26 13.80
CA ALA A 425 0.63 -15.69 13.53
C ALA A 425 0.48 -14.30 12.90
N PHE A 426 1.44 -13.43 13.12
CA PHE A 426 1.49 -12.08 12.53
C PHE A 426 2.92 -11.54 12.52
N ILE A 427 3.15 -10.53 11.69
CA ILE A 427 4.41 -9.81 11.66
C ILE A 427 4.30 -8.58 12.56
N GLU A 428 5.24 -8.40 13.51
CA GLU A 428 5.34 -7.19 14.34
C GLU A 428 6.52 -6.33 13.88
N ASP A 429 6.28 -5.01 13.76
CA ASP A 429 7.29 -4.01 13.37
C ASP A 429 8.04 -4.36 12.06
N ARG A 430 7.37 -5.05 11.13
CA ARG A 430 7.83 -5.46 9.78
C ARG A 430 8.91 -6.54 9.76
N THR A 431 9.46 -6.96 10.89
CA THR A 431 10.64 -7.84 10.93
C THR A 431 10.50 -9.04 11.83
N LYS A 432 9.57 -9.06 12.78
CA LYS A 432 9.45 -10.14 13.77
C LYS A 432 8.24 -11.01 13.48
N LEU A 433 8.45 -12.32 13.43
CA LEU A 433 7.36 -13.27 13.40
C LEU A 433 6.88 -13.57 14.81
N MET A 434 5.61 -13.27 15.08
CA MET A 434 4.94 -13.43 16.35
C MET A 434 3.77 -14.39 16.23
N VAL A 435 3.40 -15.02 17.34
CA VAL A 435 2.19 -15.85 17.45
C VAL A 435 1.42 -15.48 18.71
N VAL A 436 0.10 -15.35 18.60
CA VAL A 436 -0.82 -15.14 19.72
C VAL A 436 -1.75 -16.35 19.87
N ASP A 437 -1.87 -16.86 21.08
CA ASP A 437 -2.94 -17.80 21.46
C ASP A 437 -4.25 -17.04 21.57
N LEU A 438 -5.24 -17.37 20.75
CA LEU A 438 -6.49 -16.61 20.62
C LEU A 438 -7.36 -16.65 21.90
N LYS A 439 -7.24 -17.71 22.70
CA LYS A 439 -8.00 -17.86 23.94
C LYS A 439 -7.35 -17.12 25.11
N THR A 440 -6.04 -17.27 25.28
CA THR A 440 -5.33 -16.70 26.42
C THR A 440 -4.76 -15.31 26.14
N LYS A 441 -4.74 -14.89 24.88
CA LYS A 441 -4.11 -13.66 24.37
C LYS A 441 -2.60 -13.57 24.69
N LYS A 442 -1.96 -14.68 25.01
CA LYS A 442 -0.50 -14.72 25.21
C LYS A 442 0.22 -14.68 23.89
N VAL A 443 1.18 -13.78 23.78
CA VAL A 443 2.02 -13.60 22.60
C VAL A 443 3.39 -14.22 22.85
N ARG A 444 3.95 -14.90 21.82
CA ARG A 444 5.34 -15.37 21.79
C ARG A 444 6.01 -14.92 20.50
N GLN A 445 7.29 -14.69 20.57
CA GLN A 445 8.13 -14.44 19.40
C GLN A 445 8.61 -15.77 18.83
N VAL A 446 8.57 -15.93 17.52
CA VAL A 446 9.03 -17.11 16.77
C VAL A 446 10.34 -16.82 16.06
N ALA A 447 10.45 -15.69 15.39
CA ALA A 447 11.70 -15.22 14.78
C ALA A 447 11.93 -13.74 15.12
N ASP A 448 13.20 -13.37 15.29
CA ASP A 448 13.62 -12.02 15.63
C ASP A 448 13.96 -11.19 14.37
N ASP A 449 14.29 -9.92 14.58
CA ASP A 449 14.53 -8.93 13.52
C ASP A 449 15.88 -9.10 12.78
N LYS A 450 16.76 -9.98 13.23
CA LYS A 450 18.07 -10.18 12.57
C LYS A 450 17.98 -10.85 11.19
N TYR A 451 16.85 -11.48 10.90
CA TYR A 451 16.61 -12.19 9.64
C TYR A 451 15.91 -11.36 8.57
N GLN A 452 15.54 -10.11 8.89
CA GLN A 452 14.70 -9.29 8.02
C GLN A 452 15.18 -7.84 7.95
N TYR A 453 14.76 -7.13 6.89
CA TYR A 453 14.89 -5.69 6.77
C TYR A 453 13.55 -5.01 6.96
N ARG A 454 13.56 -3.77 7.45
CA ARG A 454 12.36 -2.92 7.56
C ARG A 454 11.92 -2.34 6.22
N THR A 455 11.74 -3.18 5.21
CA THR A 455 11.26 -2.77 3.90
C THR A 455 9.85 -3.29 3.67
N GLY A 456 9.00 -2.48 3.01
CA GLY A 456 7.63 -2.87 2.73
C GLY A 456 6.79 -3.16 3.97
N ASP A 457 5.85 -4.08 3.84
CA ASP A 457 4.88 -4.46 4.86
C ASP A 457 5.25 -5.78 5.58
N GLY A 458 6.50 -6.25 5.44
CA GLY A 458 6.98 -7.49 6.04
C GLY A 458 7.50 -8.49 5.01
N PHE A 459 7.43 -9.75 5.35
CA PHE A 459 7.96 -10.88 4.58
C PHE A 459 6.93 -12.01 4.48
N THR A 460 7.11 -12.93 3.55
CA THR A 460 6.21 -14.08 3.37
C THR A 460 6.53 -15.20 4.36
N TYR A 461 5.51 -15.77 4.97
CA TYR A 461 5.60 -16.93 5.85
C TYR A 461 4.34 -17.77 5.76
N THR A 462 4.42 -19.04 6.16
CA THR A 462 3.26 -19.96 6.17
C THR A 462 3.42 -21.04 7.23
N TRP A 463 2.29 -21.42 7.86
CA TRP A 463 2.23 -22.52 8.80
C TRP A 463 2.42 -23.87 8.11
N SER A 464 3.13 -24.79 8.75
CA SER A 464 3.10 -26.19 8.35
C SER A 464 1.73 -26.83 8.62
N PRO A 465 1.30 -27.85 7.86
CA PRO A 465 0.00 -28.49 8.04
C PRO A 465 -0.23 -29.11 9.43
N ASP A 466 0.84 -29.50 10.15
CA ASP A 466 0.78 -29.98 11.54
C ASP A 466 0.81 -28.89 12.59
N GLY A 467 0.99 -27.61 12.17
CA GLY A 467 1.04 -26.45 13.05
C GLY A 467 2.30 -26.33 13.91
N LYS A 468 3.37 -27.09 13.61
CA LYS A 468 4.57 -27.13 14.42
C LYS A 468 5.74 -26.32 13.88
N TRP A 469 5.67 -25.94 12.61
CA TRP A 469 6.71 -25.20 11.91
C TRP A 469 6.12 -24.03 11.13
N PHE A 470 6.99 -23.06 10.83
CA PHE A 470 6.80 -22.08 9.78
C PHE A 470 7.83 -22.32 8.68
N ALA A 471 7.42 -22.16 7.42
CA ALA A 471 8.31 -21.80 6.34
C ALA A 471 8.24 -20.29 6.15
N MET A 472 9.36 -19.64 5.92
CA MET A 472 9.43 -18.17 5.80
C MET A 472 10.58 -17.72 4.89
N GLU A 473 10.43 -16.56 4.32
CA GLU A 473 11.53 -15.84 3.68
C GLU A 473 12.43 -15.21 4.73
N ILE A 474 13.74 -15.28 4.50
CA ILE A 474 14.74 -14.59 5.31
C ILE A 474 15.76 -13.92 4.41
N ILE A 475 16.38 -12.85 4.88
CA ILE A 475 17.58 -12.31 4.27
C ILE A 475 18.78 -13.02 4.88
N GLY A 476 19.20 -14.10 4.20
CA GLY A 476 20.30 -14.93 4.64
C GLY A 476 21.66 -14.24 4.47
N ASN A 477 22.60 -14.54 5.36
CA ASN A 477 24.01 -14.13 5.25
C ASN A 477 24.24 -12.62 5.05
N ARG A 478 23.28 -11.76 5.39
CA ARG A 478 23.28 -10.31 5.15
C ARG A 478 23.44 -9.93 3.66
N HIS A 479 22.98 -10.77 2.76
CA HIS A 479 22.98 -10.55 1.32
C HIS A 479 21.72 -9.82 0.86
N ASP A 480 21.40 -8.67 1.49
CA ASP A 480 20.34 -7.82 1.00
C ASP A 480 20.60 -7.44 -0.50
N PRO A 481 19.60 -7.55 -1.38
CA PRO A 481 18.19 -7.86 -1.13
C PRO A 481 17.79 -9.34 -1.33
N TYR A 482 18.73 -10.26 -1.46
CA TYR A 482 18.44 -11.66 -1.82
C TYR A 482 17.87 -12.44 -0.66
N SER A 483 16.68 -13.00 -0.86
CA SER A 483 15.99 -13.83 0.13
C SER A 483 16.30 -15.31 -0.03
N ASP A 484 16.31 -16.01 1.09
CA ASP A 484 16.37 -17.47 1.19
C ASP A 484 15.09 -18.01 1.83
N ILE A 485 14.80 -19.30 1.61
CA ILE A 485 13.74 -20.02 2.30
C ILE A 485 14.29 -20.67 3.57
N ALA A 486 13.61 -20.43 4.67
CA ALA A 486 13.95 -20.97 5.97
C ALA A 486 12.75 -21.64 6.65
N ILE A 487 13.04 -22.50 7.63
CA ILE A 487 12.04 -23.00 8.55
C ILE A 487 12.39 -22.63 10.00
N VAL A 488 11.35 -22.53 10.82
CA VAL A 488 11.49 -22.28 12.26
C VAL A 488 10.37 -22.99 13.02
N ARG A 489 10.65 -23.44 14.24
CA ARG A 489 9.65 -24.08 15.10
C ARG A 489 8.60 -23.08 15.55
N ALA A 490 7.34 -23.42 15.42
CA ALA A 490 6.21 -22.56 15.78
C ALA A 490 6.11 -22.26 17.30
N ASP A 491 6.73 -23.10 18.14
CA ASP A 491 6.81 -22.89 19.59
C ASP A 491 7.82 -21.80 20.00
N GLY A 492 8.58 -21.24 19.04
CA GLY A 492 9.63 -20.25 19.29
C GLY A 492 10.88 -20.81 19.96
N LYS A 493 11.01 -22.14 20.06
CA LYS A 493 12.16 -22.81 20.65
C LYS A 493 13.06 -23.37 19.55
N GLY A 494 14.14 -22.72 19.30
CA GLY A 494 15.12 -23.15 18.31
C GLY A 494 15.55 -22.01 17.39
N GLU A 495 16.49 -22.31 16.54
CA GLU A 495 17.03 -21.37 15.57
C GLU A 495 16.22 -21.40 14.27
N VAL A 496 16.26 -20.31 13.52
CA VAL A 496 15.80 -20.25 12.14
C VAL A 496 16.82 -21.01 11.28
N ILE A 497 16.34 -22.00 10.53
CA ILE A 497 17.17 -22.88 9.72
C ILE A 497 17.02 -22.47 8.26
N ASN A 498 18.07 -21.94 7.65
CA ASN A 498 18.12 -21.62 6.24
C ASN A 498 18.20 -22.91 5.41
N LEU A 499 17.24 -23.15 4.52
CA LEU A 499 17.15 -24.36 3.71
C LEU A 499 17.82 -24.21 2.35
N THR A 500 17.80 -23.00 1.78
CA THR A 500 18.25 -22.80 0.40
C THR A 500 19.66 -22.21 0.34
N ASN A 501 20.03 -21.37 1.29
CA ASN A 501 21.36 -20.76 1.43
C ASN A 501 21.95 -20.35 0.07
N SER A 502 21.17 -19.63 -0.71
CA SER A 502 21.47 -19.32 -2.10
C SER A 502 21.90 -17.85 -2.27
N GLY A 503 22.50 -17.53 -3.38
CA GLY A 503 22.79 -16.14 -3.77
C GLY A 503 21.74 -15.58 -4.75
N TYR A 504 20.52 -16.09 -4.71
CA TYR A 504 19.43 -15.76 -5.61
C TYR A 504 18.20 -15.34 -4.81
N PHE A 505 17.20 -14.73 -5.44
CA PHE A 505 15.90 -14.57 -4.83
C PHE A 505 15.17 -15.90 -4.78
N ASP A 506 15.04 -16.46 -3.60
CA ASP A 506 14.15 -17.57 -3.29
C ASP A 506 12.97 -17.02 -2.48
N SER A 507 11.73 -17.19 -2.96
CA SER A 507 10.55 -16.51 -2.40
C SER A 507 9.29 -17.36 -2.44
N ASN A 508 8.23 -16.88 -1.77
CA ASN A 508 6.90 -17.48 -1.74
C ASN A 508 6.86 -18.93 -1.29
N PRO A 509 7.38 -19.29 -0.09
CA PRO A 509 7.39 -20.65 0.41
C PRO A 509 5.96 -21.16 0.67
N ARG A 510 5.65 -22.38 0.22
CA ARG A 510 4.39 -23.10 0.49
C ARG A 510 4.63 -24.52 0.90
N TRP A 511 4.07 -24.95 2.02
CA TRP A 511 4.09 -26.35 2.41
C TRP A 511 3.21 -27.17 1.46
N VAL A 512 3.76 -28.26 0.94
CA VAL A 512 3.09 -29.20 0.02
C VAL A 512 3.31 -30.64 0.46
N LEU A 513 2.63 -31.59 -0.13
CA LEU A 513 2.75 -33.03 0.14
C LEU A 513 2.58 -33.35 1.65
N ASP A 514 1.51 -32.82 2.26
CA ASP A 514 1.20 -32.98 3.69
C ASP A 514 2.35 -32.54 4.62
N GLY A 515 3.16 -31.56 4.19
CA GLY A 515 4.28 -31.00 4.94
C GLY A 515 5.63 -31.69 4.66
N ASN A 516 5.69 -32.66 3.74
CA ASN A 516 6.93 -33.35 3.40
C ASN A 516 7.82 -32.56 2.44
N ALA A 517 7.34 -31.42 1.92
CA ALA A 517 8.13 -30.55 1.06
C ALA A 517 7.64 -29.08 1.14
N ILE A 518 8.50 -28.16 0.69
CA ILE A 518 8.20 -26.75 0.51
C ILE A 518 8.41 -26.39 -0.96
N LEU A 519 7.38 -25.86 -1.59
CA LEU A 519 7.41 -25.25 -2.91
C LEU A 519 7.84 -23.80 -2.78
N PHE A 520 8.65 -23.28 -3.72
CA PHE A 520 9.08 -21.87 -3.71
C PHE A 520 9.46 -21.42 -5.12
N SER A 521 9.52 -20.10 -5.33
CA SER A 521 10.01 -19.46 -6.56
C SER A 521 11.50 -19.16 -6.44
N SER A 522 12.26 -19.29 -7.54
CA SER A 522 13.71 -19.01 -7.55
C SER A 522 14.18 -18.44 -8.88
N GLU A 523 15.18 -17.56 -8.85
CA GLU A 523 15.84 -16.99 -10.03
C GLU A 523 17.09 -17.77 -10.46
N ARG A 524 17.33 -18.96 -9.90
CA ARG A 524 18.60 -19.71 -10.09
C ARG A 524 18.92 -20.03 -11.55
N TYR A 525 17.91 -20.34 -12.35
CA TYR A 525 18.05 -20.83 -13.71
C TYR A 525 17.58 -19.81 -14.76
N GLY A 526 16.88 -18.77 -14.33
CA GLY A 526 16.32 -17.76 -15.22
C GLY A 526 17.36 -16.76 -15.71
N MET A 527 17.02 -16.07 -16.79
CA MET A 527 17.79 -14.92 -17.26
C MET A 527 17.68 -13.80 -16.23
N ARG A 528 18.82 -13.29 -15.77
CA ARG A 528 18.88 -12.22 -14.77
C ARG A 528 18.99 -10.86 -15.44
N ASN A 529 18.19 -9.95 -15.00
CA ASN A 529 18.25 -8.54 -15.34
C ASN A 529 19.12 -7.77 -14.34
N HIS A 530 19.41 -6.51 -14.67
CA HIS A 530 20.13 -5.61 -13.77
C HIS A 530 19.40 -5.52 -12.42
N ALA A 531 20.13 -5.70 -11.31
CA ALA A 531 19.62 -5.72 -9.95
C ALA A 531 18.48 -6.74 -9.74
N SER A 532 18.42 -7.80 -10.51
CA SER A 532 17.38 -8.85 -10.52
C SER A 532 15.94 -8.36 -10.81
N TRP A 533 15.75 -7.12 -11.22
CA TRP A 533 14.41 -6.60 -11.55
C TRP A 533 13.92 -7.18 -12.88
N GLY A 534 12.77 -7.92 -12.81
CA GLY A 534 12.20 -8.59 -13.97
C GLY A 534 13.01 -9.81 -14.43
N SER A 535 13.82 -10.41 -13.57
CA SER A 535 14.47 -11.69 -13.82
C SER A 535 13.45 -12.80 -14.01
N LEU A 536 13.79 -13.79 -14.84
CA LEU A 536 12.95 -14.95 -15.02
C LEU A 536 13.09 -15.90 -13.85
N GLN A 537 12.00 -16.49 -13.43
CA GLN A 537 11.90 -17.37 -12.27
C GLN A 537 11.46 -18.78 -12.64
N ASP A 538 11.72 -19.69 -11.75
CA ASP A 538 11.33 -21.10 -11.79
C ASP A 538 10.60 -21.50 -10.51
N VAL A 539 9.73 -22.51 -10.61
CA VAL A 539 9.18 -23.18 -9.44
C VAL A 539 10.15 -24.26 -8.99
N MET A 540 10.56 -24.16 -7.75
CA MET A 540 11.46 -25.08 -7.08
C MET A 540 10.73 -25.80 -5.94
N ILE A 541 11.25 -26.95 -5.53
CA ILE A 541 10.75 -27.71 -4.38
C ILE A 541 11.94 -28.23 -3.57
N VAL A 542 11.85 -28.15 -2.23
CA VAL A 542 12.78 -28.77 -1.30
C VAL A 542 12.04 -29.78 -0.43
N PHE A 543 12.59 -31.00 -0.29
CA PHE A 543 11.97 -32.10 0.47
C PHE A 543 12.51 -32.17 1.87
N MET A 544 11.61 -32.31 2.85
CA MET A 544 11.95 -32.35 4.28
C MET A 544 12.64 -33.68 4.70
N ASN A 545 12.40 -34.75 3.96
CA ASN A 545 13.00 -36.06 4.27
C ASN A 545 13.33 -36.81 2.98
N GLN A 546 14.18 -37.83 3.11
CA GLN A 546 14.67 -38.65 1.98
C GLN A 546 13.56 -39.48 1.32
N ASP A 547 12.68 -40.08 2.12
CA ASP A 547 11.58 -40.89 1.61
C ASP A 547 10.65 -40.15 0.67
N ALA A 548 10.29 -38.89 1.05
CA ALA A 548 9.47 -38.02 0.21
C ALA A 548 10.17 -37.63 -1.10
N TYR A 549 11.47 -37.36 -1.05
CA TYR A 549 12.29 -37.07 -2.21
C TYR A 549 12.37 -38.26 -3.18
N ASP A 550 12.66 -39.44 -2.68
CA ASP A 550 12.79 -40.66 -3.48
C ASP A 550 11.43 -41.04 -4.12
N LYS A 551 10.36 -40.98 -3.35
CA LYS A 551 9.00 -41.20 -3.84
C LYS A 551 8.60 -40.20 -4.93
N PHE A 552 8.94 -38.95 -4.80
CA PHE A 552 8.63 -37.92 -5.78
C PHE A 552 9.37 -38.13 -7.10
N ARG A 553 10.58 -38.64 -7.07
CA ARG A 553 11.41 -38.91 -8.27
C ARG A 553 11.03 -40.14 -9.08
N LEU A 554 10.18 -41.00 -8.56
CA LEU A 554 9.72 -42.21 -9.29
C LEU A 554 9.15 -41.82 -10.66
N ASN A 555 9.46 -42.58 -11.67
CA ASN A 555 8.81 -42.46 -12.97
C ASN A 555 7.32 -42.85 -12.86
N LYS A 556 6.57 -42.68 -13.96
CA LYS A 556 5.12 -42.89 -13.93
C LYS A 556 4.75 -44.32 -13.54
N GLU A 557 5.44 -45.31 -14.12
CA GLU A 557 5.17 -46.73 -13.89
C GLU A 557 5.45 -47.13 -12.44
N ASP A 558 6.64 -46.83 -11.94
CA ASP A 558 7.03 -47.15 -10.56
C ASP A 558 6.11 -46.44 -9.53
N TYR A 559 5.68 -45.22 -9.83
CA TYR A 559 4.76 -44.50 -8.96
C TYR A 559 3.35 -45.11 -8.95
N GLU A 560 2.84 -45.54 -10.09
CA GLU A 560 1.55 -46.24 -10.18
C GLU A 560 1.59 -47.57 -9.42
N LEU A 561 2.66 -48.33 -9.59
CA LEU A 561 2.88 -49.58 -8.82
C LEU A 561 2.91 -49.34 -7.32
N LEU A 562 3.66 -48.33 -6.88
CA LEU A 562 3.69 -47.95 -5.48
C LEU A 562 2.30 -47.57 -4.94
N LYS A 563 1.52 -46.82 -5.70
CA LYS A 563 0.13 -46.45 -5.32
C LYS A 563 -0.79 -47.69 -5.20
N GLU A 564 -0.63 -48.66 -6.07
CA GLU A 564 -1.39 -49.90 -6.01
C GLU A 564 -1.03 -50.72 -4.77
N GLU A 565 0.27 -50.80 -4.44
CA GLU A 565 0.76 -51.43 -3.23
C GLU A 565 0.26 -50.74 -1.95
N GLU A 566 0.35 -49.44 -1.87
CA GLU A 566 -0.17 -48.62 -0.75
C GLU A 566 -1.68 -48.84 -0.54
N LYS A 567 -2.48 -48.88 -1.64
CA LYS A 567 -3.91 -49.18 -1.58
C LYS A 567 -4.18 -50.62 -1.07
N ARG A 568 -3.39 -51.59 -1.52
CA ARG A 568 -3.49 -52.98 -1.05
C ARG A 568 -3.20 -53.06 0.45
N ILE A 569 -2.12 -52.47 0.91
CA ILE A 569 -1.74 -52.42 2.34
C ILE A 569 -2.82 -51.76 3.17
N ALA A 570 -3.34 -50.58 2.73
CA ALA A 570 -4.42 -49.89 3.42
C ALA A 570 -5.70 -50.74 3.51
N SER A 571 -6.03 -51.48 2.45
CA SER A 571 -7.18 -52.39 2.44
C SER A 571 -7.02 -53.55 3.41
N LEU A 572 -5.81 -54.10 3.56
CA LEU A 572 -5.51 -55.16 4.53
C LEU A 572 -5.61 -54.64 5.97
N LYS A 573 -5.03 -53.48 6.29
CA LYS A 573 -5.13 -52.83 7.61
C LYS A 573 -6.58 -52.52 8.00
N ASN A 574 -7.40 -52.05 7.05
CA ASN A 574 -8.83 -51.84 7.27
C ASN A 574 -9.63 -53.09 7.52
N LYS A 575 -9.21 -54.24 6.94
CA LYS A 575 -9.83 -55.53 7.22
C LYS A 575 -9.48 -56.05 8.62
N GLU A 576 -8.21 -55.99 9.00
CA GLU A 576 -7.73 -56.32 10.36
C GLU A 576 -8.44 -55.46 11.45
N GLN A 577 -8.53 -54.15 11.24
CA GLN A 577 -9.25 -53.25 12.18
C GLN A 577 -10.76 -53.54 12.28
N LYS A 578 -11.40 -54.01 11.19
CA LYS A 578 -12.82 -54.39 11.22
C LYS A 578 -13.03 -55.75 11.90
N GLU A 579 -12.07 -56.67 11.85
CA GLU A 579 -12.09 -57.94 12.58
C GLU A 579 -11.89 -57.72 14.08
N ASP A 580 -10.94 -56.85 14.47
CA ASP A 580 -10.71 -56.48 15.88
C ASP A 580 -11.88 -55.69 16.51
N GLN A 581 -12.66 -54.93 15.70
CA GLN A 581 -13.85 -54.20 16.18
C GLN A 581 -15.10 -55.06 16.31
N LYS A 582 -15.16 -56.23 15.68
CA LYS A 582 -16.28 -57.16 15.88
C LYS A 582 -16.31 -57.75 17.28
N ASP A 583 -15.16 -57.81 17.95
CA ASP A 583 -15.03 -58.36 19.30
C ASP A 583 -15.23 -57.32 20.43
N LYS A 584 -15.37 -56.03 20.08
CA LYS A 584 -15.61 -54.95 21.05
C LYS A 584 -16.89 -54.15 20.72
N LYS A 585 -18.03 -54.60 21.22
CA LYS A 585 -19.25 -53.80 21.33
C LYS A 585 -19.06 -52.75 22.43
N GLY A 586 -18.92 -51.50 22.10
CA GLY A 586 -18.92 -50.38 23.02
C GLY A 586 -18.27 -49.14 22.46
N GLU A 587 -19.08 -48.12 22.24
CA GLU A 587 -18.73 -46.71 22.02
C GLU A 587 -17.86 -46.34 20.81
N ALA A 588 -18.50 -46.02 19.70
CA ALA A 588 -17.89 -45.35 18.56
C ALA A 588 -17.54 -43.87 18.98
N LYS A 589 -16.36 -43.64 19.51
CA LYS A 589 -15.69 -42.35 19.47
C LYS A 589 -15.22 -42.13 18.04
N LEU A 590 -15.69 -41.10 17.38
CA LEU A 590 -15.11 -40.57 16.16
C LEU A 590 -13.61 -40.37 16.41
N ALA A 591 -12.78 -41.24 15.90
CA ALA A 591 -11.32 -41.11 15.95
C ALA A 591 -10.95 -39.92 15.07
N VAL A 592 -10.64 -38.81 15.67
CA VAL A 592 -9.91 -37.70 15.04
C VAL A 592 -8.59 -38.30 14.57
N LYS A 593 -8.38 -38.40 13.24
CA LYS A 593 -7.09 -38.80 12.66
C LYS A 593 -6.05 -37.84 13.25
N GLU A 594 -5.19 -38.33 14.15
CA GLU A 594 -4.04 -37.58 14.59
C GLU A 594 -3.21 -37.20 13.36
N LYS A 595 -3.01 -35.88 13.15
CA LYS A 595 -2.12 -35.38 12.10
C LYS A 595 -0.71 -35.91 12.39
N LYS A 596 -0.13 -36.62 11.43
CA LYS A 596 1.22 -37.19 11.54
C LYS A 596 2.21 -36.01 11.67
N ASN A 597 3.13 -36.08 12.64
CA ASN A 597 4.19 -35.08 12.77
C ASN A 597 5.05 -35.05 11.51
N ILE A 598 5.40 -33.85 11.07
CA ILE A 598 6.33 -33.66 9.94
C ILE A 598 7.72 -34.05 10.44
N GLU A 599 8.37 -34.91 9.70
CA GLU A 599 9.76 -35.32 9.93
C GLU A 599 10.69 -34.44 9.11
N VAL A 600 11.63 -33.76 9.76
CA VAL A 600 12.59 -32.86 9.13
C VAL A 600 14.00 -33.43 9.28
N GLU A 601 14.57 -33.91 8.18
CA GLU A 601 15.94 -34.36 8.08
C GLU A 601 16.79 -33.22 7.49
N LEU A 602 17.60 -32.57 8.32
CA LEU A 602 18.43 -31.44 7.87
C LEU A 602 19.67 -31.88 7.09
N ARG A 603 20.23 -33.07 7.42
CA ARG A 603 21.43 -33.54 6.74
C ARG A 603 21.16 -33.82 5.26
N GLY A 604 21.90 -33.19 4.36
CA GLY A 604 21.77 -33.35 2.92
C GLY A 604 20.48 -32.74 2.34
N ILE A 605 19.89 -31.75 3.01
CA ILE A 605 18.66 -31.12 2.53
C ILE A 605 18.90 -30.33 1.24
N GLU A 606 20.09 -29.80 1.05
CA GLU A 606 20.54 -29.13 -0.16
C GLU A 606 20.54 -30.03 -1.40
N ASP A 607 20.74 -31.35 -1.21
CA ASP A 607 20.68 -32.34 -2.30
C ASP A 607 19.25 -32.75 -2.67
N ARG A 608 18.26 -32.36 -1.84
CA ARG A 608 16.86 -32.68 -2.04
C ARG A 608 16.06 -31.48 -2.59
N VAL A 609 16.72 -30.61 -3.35
CA VAL A 609 16.11 -29.47 -4.05
C VAL A 609 15.93 -29.83 -5.53
N MET A 610 14.75 -29.58 -6.10
CA MET A 610 14.45 -29.87 -7.51
C MET A 610 13.78 -28.67 -8.19
N ARG A 611 14.07 -28.49 -9.48
CA ARG A 611 13.34 -27.59 -10.38
C ARG A 611 12.15 -28.33 -10.96
N LEU A 612 10.96 -27.70 -10.94
CA LEU A 612 9.73 -28.28 -11.44
C LEU A 612 9.27 -27.70 -12.80
N THR A 613 9.57 -26.45 -13.07
CA THR A 613 9.23 -25.80 -14.36
C THR A 613 10.23 -26.20 -15.44
N PRO A 614 9.76 -26.52 -16.67
CA PRO A 614 10.68 -26.87 -17.77
C PRO A 614 11.43 -25.64 -18.30
N ASN A 615 10.82 -24.46 -18.24
CA ASN A 615 11.38 -23.20 -18.73
C ASN A 615 11.18 -22.11 -17.69
N SER A 616 12.18 -21.23 -17.53
CA SER A 616 12.07 -20.03 -16.73
C SER A 616 11.14 -19.02 -17.40
N SER A 617 10.38 -18.27 -16.61
CA SER A 617 9.41 -17.30 -17.10
C SER A 617 9.24 -16.14 -16.11
N GLN A 618 8.50 -15.14 -16.51
CA GLN A 618 7.92 -14.23 -15.51
C GLN A 618 6.82 -15.00 -14.78
N LEU A 619 7.11 -15.38 -13.53
CA LEU A 619 6.27 -16.23 -12.70
C LEU A 619 5.39 -15.37 -11.78
N GLY A 620 4.09 -15.62 -11.76
CA GLY A 620 3.16 -14.97 -10.83
C GLY A 620 3.02 -15.74 -9.53
N ASP A 621 2.56 -16.98 -9.63
CA ASP A 621 2.34 -17.86 -8.48
C ASP A 621 2.34 -19.32 -8.91
N ALA A 622 2.46 -20.27 -7.95
CA ALA A 622 2.44 -21.69 -8.24
C ALA A 622 1.85 -22.50 -7.09
N ILE A 623 1.11 -23.56 -7.45
CA ILE A 623 0.59 -24.56 -6.51
C ILE A 623 0.79 -25.97 -7.05
N LEU A 624 1.01 -26.92 -6.13
CA LEU A 624 1.15 -28.32 -6.45
C LEU A 624 -0.12 -29.09 -6.06
N SER A 625 -0.61 -29.98 -6.93
CA SER A 625 -1.72 -30.86 -6.56
C SER A 625 -1.38 -31.69 -5.33
N LYS A 626 -2.39 -32.07 -4.55
CA LYS A 626 -2.20 -32.91 -3.34
C LYS A 626 -1.45 -34.19 -3.60
N SER A 627 -1.67 -34.83 -4.77
CA SER A 627 -0.97 -36.03 -5.19
C SER A 627 0.48 -35.77 -5.59
N GLY A 628 0.89 -34.55 -5.78
CA GLY A 628 2.20 -34.18 -6.29
C GLY A 628 2.43 -34.43 -7.78
N ASP A 629 1.36 -34.76 -8.53
CA ASP A 629 1.47 -35.15 -9.94
C ASP A 629 1.40 -33.99 -10.90
N LYS A 630 0.73 -32.87 -10.48
CA LYS A 630 0.51 -31.73 -11.33
C LYS A 630 0.96 -30.44 -10.63
N LEU A 631 1.70 -29.64 -11.36
CA LEU A 631 2.05 -28.27 -10.99
C LEU A 631 1.16 -27.30 -11.78
N TYR A 632 0.42 -26.44 -11.10
CA TYR A 632 -0.30 -25.33 -11.69
C TYR A 632 0.47 -24.06 -11.40
N TYR A 633 0.68 -23.21 -12.41
CA TYR A 633 1.41 -21.96 -12.21
C TYR A 633 0.98 -20.87 -13.18
N MET A 634 1.06 -19.64 -12.71
CA MET A 634 0.81 -18.44 -13.50
C MET A 634 2.13 -17.97 -14.11
N ALA A 635 2.20 -17.93 -15.42
CA ALA A 635 3.40 -17.53 -16.13
C ALA A 635 3.10 -16.72 -17.38
N SER A 636 3.97 -15.75 -17.67
CA SER A 636 3.97 -14.99 -18.92
C SER A 636 5.17 -15.41 -19.77
N PHE A 637 4.89 -15.81 -21.01
CA PHE A 637 5.88 -16.05 -22.06
C PHE A 637 5.73 -15.06 -23.20
N GLU A 638 4.49 -14.74 -23.58
CA GLU A 638 4.14 -13.82 -24.65
C GLU A 638 2.89 -13.02 -24.25
N GLY A 639 3.07 -11.77 -23.81
CA GLY A 639 1.96 -10.93 -23.38
C GLY A 639 1.69 -11.01 -21.86
N GLY A 640 0.42 -11.19 -21.45
CA GLY A 640 0.02 -11.31 -20.05
C GLY A 640 0.24 -12.70 -19.46
N MET A 641 -0.09 -12.85 -18.17
CA MET A 641 0.02 -14.14 -17.47
C MET A 641 -1.15 -15.05 -17.81
N ASP A 642 -0.84 -16.29 -18.10
CA ASP A 642 -1.79 -17.40 -18.33
C ASP A 642 -1.62 -18.49 -17.27
N LEU A 643 -2.67 -19.29 -17.06
CA LEU A 643 -2.61 -20.46 -16.20
C LEU A 643 -2.07 -21.66 -16.97
N TRP A 644 -0.95 -22.17 -16.49
CA TRP A 644 -0.26 -23.35 -17.04
C TRP A 644 -0.44 -24.55 -16.12
N VAL A 645 -0.40 -25.74 -16.70
CA VAL A 645 -0.33 -27.00 -15.98
C VAL A 645 0.81 -27.86 -16.52
N SER A 646 1.67 -28.33 -15.62
CA SER A 646 2.69 -29.34 -15.89
C SER A 646 2.30 -30.66 -15.21
N ASP A 647 2.19 -31.70 -15.97
CA ASP A 647 2.13 -33.08 -15.46
C ASP A 647 3.58 -33.53 -15.20
N LEU A 648 3.92 -33.69 -13.94
CA LEU A 648 5.29 -33.92 -13.50
C LEU A 648 5.74 -35.38 -13.75
N ARG A 649 4.81 -36.29 -13.96
CA ARG A 649 5.10 -37.70 -14.25
C ARG A 649 5.33 -37.96 -15.74
N SER A 650 4.46 -37.41 -16.58
CA SER A 650 4.63 -37.50 -18.04
C SER A 650 5.56 -36.43 -18.61
N ARG A 651 5.99 -35.44 -17.80
CA ARG A 651 6.79 -34.28 -18.19
C ARG A 651 6.17 -33.46 -19.33
N SER A 652 4.84 -33.39 -19.35
CA SER A 652 4.11 -32.62 -20.35
C SER A 652 3.59 -31.30 -19.73
N THR A 653 3.70 -30.20 -20.48
CA THR A 653 3.27 -28.88 -20.04
C THR A 653 2.36 -28.26 -21.10
N LYS A 654 1.28 -27.62 -20.67
CA LYS A 654 0.34 -26.93 -21.55
C LYS A 654 -0.33 -25.74 -20.87
N VAL A 655 -0.79 -24.81 -21.67
CA VAL A 655 -1.71 -23.75 -21.20
C VAL A 655 -3.03 -24.40 -20.82
N MET A 656 -3.49 -24.17 -19.61
CA MET A 656 -4.79 -24.61 -19.13
C MET A 656 -5.86 -23.57 -19.46
N HIS A 657 -5.58 -22.28 -19.14
CA HIS A 657 -6.45 -21.16 -19.46
C HIS A 657 -5.63 -19.97 -19.90
N LYS A 658 -6.04 -19.33 -21.00
CA LYS A 658 -5.52 -18.04 -21.44
C LYS A 658 -6.26 -16.93 -20.71
N LEU A 659 -5.60 -16.27 -19.78
CA LEU A 659 -6.17 -15.22 -18.94
C LEU A 659 -5.66 -13.84 -19.36
N ASN A 660 -4.45 -13.76 -19.92
CA ASN A 660 -3.79 -12.51 -20.31
C ASN A 660 -3.85 -11.47 -19.17
N SER A 661 -3.68 -11.91 -17.93
CA SER A 661 -3.74 -11.04 -16.76
C SER A 661 -2.43 -10.31 -16.51
N GLY A 662 -2.45 -9.18 -15.78
CA GLY A 662 -1.25 -8.48 -15.37
C GLY A 662 -0.50 -9.22 -14.27
N TRP A 663 -1.21 -9.64 -13.23
CA TRP A 663 -0.71 -10.46 -12.13
C TRP A 663 -1.87 -11.30 -11.58
N ALA A 664 -1.56 -12.49 -11.08
CA ALA A 664 -2.55 -13.36 -10.46
C ALA A 664 -1.90 -14.28 -9.43
N SER A 665 -2.66 -14.62 -8.39
CA SER A 665 -2.32 -15.63 -7.39
C SER A 665 -3.23 -16.85 -7.53
N LEU A 666 -2.78 -17.99 -6.99
CA LEU A 666 -3.48 -19.25 -7.00
C LEU A 666 -3.76 -19.71 -5.56
N GLU A 667 -4.99 -20.12 -5.31
CA GLU A 667 -5.36 -20.82 -4.08
C GLU A 667 -6.07 -22.12 -4.41
N MET A 668 -5.94 -23.10 -3.54
CA MET A 668 -6.57 -24.41 -3.66
C MET A 668 -7.38 -24.67 -2.40
N ASP A 669 -8.59 -25.13 -2.54
CA ASP A 669 -9.42 -25.52 -1.42
C ASP A 669 -8.91 -26.81 -0.75
N LYS A 670 -9.54 -27.19 0.37
CA LYS A 670 -9.15 -28.40 1.11
C LYS A 670 -9.30 -29.70 0.32
N ASP A 671 -10.09 -29.71 -0.74
CA ASP A 671 -10.38 -30.90 -1.55
C ASP A 671 -9.48 -30.98 -2.79
N GLY A 672 -8.79 -29.89 -3.18
CA GLY A 672 -7.82 -29.80 -4.28
C GLY A 672 -8.47 -29.46 -5.61
#